data_c3852010bb72237c654b256d8968e708
#
_entry.id   c3852010bb72237c654b256d8968e708
#
_cell.length_a   1.000
_cell.length_b   1.000
_cell.length_c   1.000
_cell.angle_alpha   90.00
_cell.angle_beta   90.00
_cell.angle_gamma   90.00
#
_symmetry.space_group_name_H-M   'P 1'
#
loop_
_entity.id
_entity.type
_entity.pdbx_description
1 polymer ?
#
loop_
_entity_poly.entity_id
_entity_poly.type
_entity_poly.pdbx_seq_one_letter_code
_entity_poly.pdbx_strand_id
1 'polypeptide(L)'
;MSSRSTTGILYQRVMEEAGFYRNGVPTSGVIEAESLSNDSQQLEKRIKYSAVIDPNQINATAIFELSGSPCIYFTQLDQSDPDPRELARLHKLSWNHGLAPMLWVVTPTNVRLYNCYSEPTQDNPERNLIALFENTEASLKQLNEHASRLQLESGEFWQWQNAKQIDRKKRVDRVLVEDLQKAEKKLREQGIESQAAHALLMRSIFVAYLQDRGILDAKFFRAHFSVDSFTNLLDDASATSRLFEWLQVTFNGDMFPVSSGSSQNSYETKHLEIIKDLIGGATDIATGQGRLWRFYDFKVIPVELISSIYENFLYSKDSKTAKELSVHYTPINLVDLVLDEVFRDLNGNAKVLDLSCGSGVFLVESLRRLVVKRWINGEERSRRLIRDTLYNQIYGVDVEPQAIQIAAFSLYLTALELDYELNHNAPISNELRFRELIGRNLFSSNAFDEKAAFNAVEPFINKGFDAIIGNPPWTQSKANPLTTSYCKRKRPDEGYPEGYPIARSENPDQAFLWRVGDFANENTSIGLILHSKPFFSNTPKAWKAKEALFKRFKPRVVINLSKLRRERLFPNSEAPAMVFIGKGCESQPKDSFYLVCPERSLDFRQHGIIEIGPENINRLSVDGAATDPDMLKVASWASARDMSLIQRIKLVFPLIEKVVGSKPKQGFIAGNRSRKVPDELNQKKWLPSSKMPKYQVDVADLDYFQEQWLEEPRKISTYKAPLVITSAKLDSTGAFAAFSHEDVVFTEKYSGISFPINQKNLAHYINGIINSSLASYFLFLTSSSWGVERDELKPQDLSRLPVPSPTADKADLVSKIVALEHQLRTSVTAEHKSLKYQLDEAVFELYGLEQIEKVLVEDGVNLTINLRMDREASIALSKPTLDELKLYALQLIGVIQPFLQTLRERVLVADVLEVSKSPLQVVKFSFVPAPGREQIVQTTQVQELKTVLNRIAEQLPQQIADRIYTRRDLRIYTGQDIYIIKPAQKRYWSRSAGLNDADLIISEHLRVNRAAIG
;
A
#
# COMPACT_ATOMS: atom_id res chain seq x y z
N MET A 1 -7.82 2.44 -47.93
CA MET A 1 -6.61 1.99 -47.25
C MET A 1 -5.57 3.09 -47.42
N SER A 2 -5.42 4.00 -46.43
CA SER A 2 -4.35 4.99 -46.45
C SER A 2 -3.01 4.26 -46.28
N SER A 3 -2.02 4.62 -47.09
CA SER A 3 -0.64 4.10 -46.94
C SER A 3 -0.15 4.42 -45.50
N ARG A 4 -0.01 3.40 -44.67
CA ARG A 4 0.60 3.57 -43.31
C ARG A 4 2.01 4.11 -43.48
N SER A 5 2.39 5.11 -42.71
CA SER A 5 3.77 5.62 -42.65
C SER A 5 4.72 4.50 -42.23
N THR A 6 6.00 4.58 -42.61
CA THR A 6 7.03 3.59 -42.20
C THR A 6 7.10 3.47 -40.67
N THR A 7 6.91 4.59 -39.97
CA THR A 7 6.81 4.62 -38.48
C THR A 7 5.61 3.83 -37.97
N GLY A 8 4.43 3.99 -38.62
CA GLY A 8 3.24 3.25 -38.23
C GLY A 8 3.39 1.73 -38.41
N ILE A 9 4.16 1.28 -39.40
CA ILE A 9 4.46 -0.15 -39.60
C ILE A 9 5.35 -0.68 -38.48
N LEU A 10 6.43 0.04 -38.11
CA LEU A 10 7.28 -0.36 -37.00
C LEU A 10 6.53 -0.29 -35.65
N TYR A 11 5.77 0.77 -35.42
CA TYR A 11 4.96 0.91 -34.23
C TYR A 11 4.05 -0.30 -34.01
N GLN A 12 3.27 -0.68 -35.03
CA GLN A 12 2.37 -1.82 -34.93
C GLN A 12 3.14 -3.12 -34.66
N ARG A 13 4.27 -3.33 -35.34
CA ARG A 13 5.13 -4.49 -35.11
C ARG A 13 5.64 -4.53 -33.67
N VAL A 14 6.15 -3.43 -33.15
CA VAL A 14 6.64 -3.31 -31.79
C VAL A 14 5.52 -3.61 -30.78
N MET A 15 4.33 -3.04 -30.97
CA MET A 15 3.20 -3.25 -30.07
C MET A 15 2.74 -4.71 -30.05
N GLU A 16 2.77 -5.41 -31.19
CA GLU A 16 2.42 -6.82 -31.30
C GLU A 16 3.51 -7.74 -30.72
N GLU A 17 4.78 -7.52 -31.06
CA GLU A 17 5.90 -8.33 -30.56
C GLU A 17 6.08 -8.18 -29.04
N ALA A 18 5.92 -6.97 -28.52
CA ALA A 18 6.00 -6.70 -27.08
C ALA A 18 4.73 -7.07 -26.30
N GLY A 19 3.66 -7.49 -26.98
CA GLY A 19 2.44 -8.00 -26.36
C GLY A 19 1.44 -6.93 -25.92
N PHE A 20 1.59 -5.69 -26.37
CA PHE A 20 0.62 -4.61 -26.11
C PHE A 20 -0.56 -4.65 -27.10
N TYR A 21 -0.36 -5.19 -28.29
CA TYR A 21 -1.40 -5.46 -29.28
C TYR A 21 -1.47 -6.95 -29.61
N ARG A 22 -2.64 -7.38 -30.11
CA ARG A 22 -2.87 -8.72 -30.61
C ARG A 22 -3.77 -8.65 -31.84
N ASN A 23 -3.26 -9.11 -32.99
CA ASN A 23 -3.95 -9.02 -34.28
C ASN A 23 -4.43 -7.59 -34.63
N GLY A 24 -3.60 -6.59 -34.32
CA GLY A 24 -3.90 -5.18 -34.56
C GLY A 24 -4.85 -4.53 -33.54
N VAL A 25 -5.26 -5.25 -32.48
CA VAL A 25 -6.18 -4.74 -31.45
C VAL A 25 -5.42 -4.53 -30.14
N PRO A 26 -5.62 -3.39 -29.43
CA PRO A 26 -5.00 -3.15 -28.14
C PRO A 26 -5.44 -4.20 -27.10
N THR A 27 -4.49 -4.71 -26.33
CA THR A 27 -4.76 -5.63 -25.24
C THR A 27 -5.18 -4.87 -23.97
N SER A 28 -5.75 -5.57 -22.99
CA SER A 28 -6.22 -4.96 -21.74
C SER A 28 -5.14 -4.07 -21.10
N GLY A 29 -5.51 -2.86 -20.65
CA GLY A 29 -4.58 -1.87 -20.07
C GLY A 29 -3.94 -0.95 -21.11
N VAL A 30 -4.01 -1.24 -22.39
CA VAL A 30 -3.61 -0.32 -23.45
C VAL A 30 -4.81 0.55 -23.85
N ILE A 31 -4.61 1.86 -23.82
CA ILE A 31 -5.63 2.86 -24.13
C ILE A 31 -5.13 3.68 -25.32
N GLU A 32 -5.80 3.61 -26.45
CA GLU A 32 -5.48 4.44 -27.60
C GLU A 32 -6.01 5.87 -27.43
N ALA A 33 -5.23 6.86 -27.82
CA ALA A 33 -5.62 8.27 -27.74
C ALA A 33 -6.91 8.57 -28.50
N GLU A 34 -7.12 7.91 -29.64
CA GLU A 34 -8.32 8.03 -30.45
C GLU A 34 -9.57 7.51 -29.71
N SER A 35 -9.45 6.41 -28.97
CA SER A 35 -10.55 5.85 -28.16
C SER A 35 -10.96 6.78 -27.03
N LEU A 36 -10.01 7.44 -26.36
CA LEU A 36 -10.28 8.44 -25.32
C LEU A 36 -11.03 9.66 -25.86
N SER A 37 -10.80 10.01 -27.13
CA SER A 37 -11.46 11.16 -27.75
C SER A 37 -12.94 10.88 -28.11
N ASN A 38 -13.27 9.65 -28.42
CA ASN A 38 -14.56 9.26 -28.97
C ASN A 38 -15.52 8.58 -27.96
N ASP A 39 -15.03 8.00 -26.87
CA ASP A 39 -15.84 7.26 -25.91
C ASP A 39 -16.22 8.10 -24.69
N SER A 40 -17.53 8.36 -24.53
CA SER A 40 -18.06 9.10 -23.38
C SER A 40 -17.89 8.36 -22.05
N GLN A 41 -17.78 7.03 -22.05
CA GLN A 41 -17.57 6.23 -20.85
C GLN A 41 -16.13 6.34 -20.34
N GLN A 42 -15.19 6.78 -21.16
CA GLN A 42 -13.79 7.00 -20.78
C GLN A 42 -13.47 8.46 -20.40
N LEU A 43 -14.49 9.27 -20.14
CA LEU A 43 -14.34 10.71 -19.88
C LEU A 43 -13.39 11.02 -18.72
N GLU A 44 -13.42 10.25 -17.64
CA GLU A 44 -12.51 10.41 -16.49
C GLU A 44 -11.04 10.25 -16.94
N LYS A 45 -10.74 9.20 -17.69
CA LYS A 45 -9.41 8.96 -18.25
C LYS A 45 -9.00 10.01 -19.27
N ARG A 46 -9.95 10.49 -20.07
CA ARG A 46 -9.70 11.58 -21.02
C ARG A 46 -9.26 12.86 -20.31
N ILE A 47 -9.88 13.20 -19.19
CA ILE A 47 -9.47 14.37 -18.38
C ILE A 47 -8.08 14.13 -17.79
N LYS A 48 -7.87 12.98 -17.16
CA LYS A 48 -6.59 12.58 -16.54
C LYS A 48 -5.43 12.63 -17.54
N TYR A 49 -5.65 12.22 -18.77
CA TYR A 49 -4.62 12.12 -19.82
C TYR A 49 -4.70 13.24 -20.86
N SER A 50 -5.44 14.31 -20.61
CA SER A 50 -5.62 15.40 -21.59
C SER A 50 -4.28 15.94 -22.10
N ALA A 51 -3.31 16.20 -21.21
CA ALA A 51 -1.97 16.65 -21.58
C ALA A 51 -1.13 15.57 -22.31
N VAL A 52 -1.43 14.30 -22.06
CA VAL A 52 -0.70 13.17 -22.69
C VAL A 52 -1.11 12.97 -24.14
N ILE A 53 -2.40 13.13 -24.44
CA ILE A 53 -2.96 12.92 -25.80
C ILE A 53 -2.99 14.21 -26.66
N ASP A 54 -2.77 15.40 -26.05
CA ASP A 54 -2.76 16.69 -26.79
C ASP A 54 -1.60 16.71 -27.81
N PRO A 55 -1.89 16.92 -29.12
CA PRO A 55 -0.88 16.99 -30.18
C PRO A 55 0.20 18.07 -29.96
N ASN A 56 -0.14 19.13 -29.24
CA ASN A 56 0.79 20.21 -28.93
C ASN A 56 1.66 19.94 -27.67
N GLN A 57 1.42 18.80 -26.99
CA GLN A 57 2.14 18.44 -25.78
C GLN A 57 2.89 17.11 -25.96
N ILE A 58 2.54 16.06 -25.20
CA ILE A 58 3.23 14.76 -25.30
C ILE A 58 2.87 14.03 -26.59
N ASN A 59 1.66 14.23 -27.13
CA ASN A 59 1.17 13.61 -28.37
C ASN A 59 1.29 12.08 -28.36
N ALA A 60 0.89 11.48 -27.24
CA ALA A 60 0.93 10.02 -27.14
C ALA A 60 -0.12 9.38 -28.07
N THR A 61 0.29 8.36 -28.80
CA THR A 61 -0.59 7.52 -29.63
C THR A 61 -1.38 6.55 -28.78
N ALA A 62 -0.76 6.03 -27.71
CA ALA A 62 -1.39 5.14 -26.72
C ALA A 62 -0.75 5.28 -25.35
N ILE A 63 -1.45 4.80 -24.34
CA ILE A 63 -1.01 4.76 -22.93
C ILE A 63 -1.15 3.31 -22.46
N PHE A 64 -0.14 2.78 -21.80
CA PHE A 64 -0.26 1.51 -21.08
C PHE A 64 -0.43 1.76 -19.60
N GLU A 65 -1.54 1.25 -19.04
CA GLU A 65 -1.80 1.20 -17.60
C GLU A 65 -1.48 -0.18 -17.04
N LEU A 66 -0.68 -0.22 -16.00
CA LEU A 66 -0.45 -1.40 -15.18
C LEU A 66 -1.31 -1.28 -13.92
N SER A 67 -2.26 -2.19 -13.74
CA SER A 67 -3.24 -2.17 -12.63
C SER A 67 -3.93 -0.81 -12.43
N GLY A 68 -4.32 -0.14 -13.53
CA GLY A 68 -5.01 1.15 -13.51
C GLY A 68 -4.10 2.38 -13.32
N SER A 69 -2.79 2.19 -13.21
CA SER A 69 -1.81 3.29 -13.11
C SER A 69 -0.99 3.40 -14.41
N PRO A 70 -0.78 4.62 -14.97
CA PRO A 70 -0.02 4.77 -16.19
C PRO A 70 1.43 4.34 -16.01
N CYS A 71 1.91 3.51 -16.91
CA CYS A 71 3.26 2.96 -16.89
C CYS A 71 4.10 3.42 -18.07
N ILE A 72 3.50 3.50 -19.26
CA ILE A 72 4.18 3.90 -20.50
C ILE A 72 3.30 4.87 -21.30
N TYR A 73 3.92 5.93 -21.83
CA TYR A 73 3.37 6.74 -22.91
C TYR A 73 4.05 6.32 -24.21
N PHE A 74 3.27 6.00 -25.26
CA PHE A 74 3.77 5.66 -26.58
C PHE A 74 3.58 6.83 -27.52
N THR A 75 4.65 7.32 -28.13
CA THR A 75 4.62 8.43 -29.10
C THR A 75 5.31 8.01 -30.38
N GLN A 76 4.81 8.46 -31.53
CA GLN A 76 5.39 8.22 -32.84
C GLN A 76 5.99 9.51 -33.41
N LEU A 77 7.17 9.40 -34.02
CA LEU A 77 7.81 10.47 -34.77
C LEU A 77 8.17 9.95 -36.15
N ASP A 78 7.74 10.64 -37.24
CA ASP A 78 7.95 10.20 -38.63
C ASP A 78 9.37 10.44 -39.14
N GLN A 79 10.19 11.12 -38.36
CA GLN A 79 11.61 11.38 -38.66
C GLN A 79 12.47 10.20 -38.21
N SER A 80 13.32 9.68 -39.15
CA SER A 80 14.26 8.60 -38.82
C SER A 80 15.32 9.03 -37.78
N ASP A 81 15.73 10.29 -37.83
CA ASP A 81 16.64 10.93 -36.87
C ASP A 81 15.95 12.22 -36.36
N PRO A 82 15.15 12.11 -35.29
CA PRO A 82 14.41 13.25 -34.76
C PRO A 82 15.35 14.29 -34.12
N ASP A 83 14.98 15.58 -34.22
CA ASP A 83 15.69 16.67 -33.56
C ASP A 83 15.86 16.37 -32.06
N PRO A 84 17.09 16.38 -31.53
CA PRO A 84 17.35 16.24 -30.10
C PRO A 84 16.52 17.18 -29.20
N ARG A 85 16.19 18.37 -29.71
CA ARG A 85 15.35 19.34 -29.00
C ARG A 85 13.91 18.84 -28.85
N GLU A 86 13.39 18.17 -29.88
CA GLU A 86 12.05 17.58 -29.81
C GLU A 86 12.00 16.40 -28.83
N LEU A 87 13.01 15.53 -28.85
CA LEU A 87 13.14 14.46 -27.88
C LEU A 87 13.23 14.98 -26.45
N ALA A 88 14.05 16.04 -26.23
CA ALA A 88 14.17 16.71 -24.95
C ALA A 88 12.84 17.36 -24.50
N ARG A 89 12.08 17.94 -25.44
CA ARG A 89 10.74 18.51 -25.17
C ARG A 89 9.75 17.44 -24.73
N LEU A 90 9.66 16.35 -25.44
CA LEU A 90 8.76 15.24 -25.11
C LEU A 90 9.09 14.61 -23.76
N HIS A 91 10.37 14.40 -23.49
CA HIS A 91 10.83 13.90 -22.20
C HIS A 91 10.49 14.88 -21.05
N LYS A 92 10.73 16.19 -21.25
CA LYS A 92 10.37 17.24 -20.28
C LYS A 92 8.89 17.25 -19.96
N LEU A 93 8.02 17.20 -20.97
CA LEU A 93 6.57 17.19 -20.78
C LEU A 93 6.13 15.92 -20.04
N SER A 94 6.70 14.76 -20.38
CA SER A 94 6.40 13.50 -19.71
C SER A 94 6.87 13.49 -18.25
N TRP A 95 8.04 14.08 -17.96
CA TRP A 95 8.53 14.28 -16.59
C TRP A 95 7.63 15.24 -15.79
N ASN A 96 7.18 16.34 -16.39
CA ASN A 96 6.25 17.30 -15.76
C ASN A 96 4.89 16.67 -15.47
N HIS A 97 4.38 15.78 -16.33
CA HIS A 97 3.16 15.03 -16.06
C HIS A 97 3.33 14.09 -14.86
N GLY A 98 4.50 13.48 -14.68
CA GLY A 98 4.96 12.80 -13.47
C GLY A 98 4.22 11.52 -13.08
N LEU A 99 3.25 11.04 -13.87
CA LEU A 99 2.48 9.85 -13.52
C LEU A 99 3.09 8.57 -14.08
N ALA A 100 3.57 8.55 -15.33
CA ALA A 100 4.21 7.37 -15.93
C ALA A 100 5.73 7.40 -15.77
N PRO A 101 6.39 6.27 -15.44
CA PRO A 101 7.85 6.17 -15.35
C PRO A 101 8.54 6.16 -16.70
N MET A 102 7.83 5.88 -17.80
CA MET A 102 8.44 5.68 -19.11
C MET A 102 7.72 6.42 -20.23
N LEU A 103 8.54 6.92 -21.18
CA LEU A 103 8.10 7.35 -22.51
C LEU A 103 8.80 6.49 -23.57
N TRP A 104 8.04 5.86 -24.43
CA TRP A 104 8.55 5.16 -25.61
C TRP A 104 8.33 6.02 -26.86
N VAL A 105 9.42 6.37 -27.51
CA VAL A 105 9.40 7.12 -28.77
C VAL A 105 9.75 6.16 -29.91
N VAL A 106 8.80 5.92 -30.81
CA VAL A 106 8.98 5.06 -31.99
C VAL A 106 9.22 5.93 -33.21
N THR A 107 10.33 5.67 -33.90
CA THR A 107 10.71 6.31 -35.17
C THR A 107 10.70 5.25 -36.29
N PRO A 108 10.91 5.59 -37.57
CA PRO A 108 11.01 4.58 -38.63
C PRO A 108 12.15 3.56 -38.43
N THR A 109 13.21 3.95 -37.72
CA THR A 109 14.46 3.18 -37.58
C THR A 109 14.68 2.55 -36.22
N ASN A 110 14.03 3.05 -35.16
CA ASN A 110 14.34 2.59 -33.80
C ASN A 110 13.21 2.91 -32.79
N VAL A 111 13.35 2.32 -31.59
CA VAL A 111 12.52 2.56 -30.41
C VAL A 111 13.40 3.07 -29.29
N ARG A 112 13.09 4.24 -28.76
CA ARG A 112 13.79 4.87 -27.63
C ARG A 112 12.93 4.78 -26.38
N LEU A 113 13.47 4.26 -25.28
CA LEU A 113 12.83 4.16 -23.98
C LEU A 113 13.44 5.20 -23.04
N TYR A 114 12.68 6.19 -22.64
CA TYR A 114 13.12 7.27 -21.73
C TYR A 114 12.61 7.05 -20.31
N ASN A 115 13.44 7.39 -19.32
CA ASN A 115 13.12 7.44 -17.91
C ASN A 115 12.46 8.77 -17.55
N CYS A 116 11.13 8.79 -17.41
CA CYS A 116 10.35 9.99 -17.07
C CYS A 116 10.39 10.36 -15.59
N TYR A 117 11.14 9.65 -14.75
CA TYR A 117 11.43 10.06 -13.37
C TYR A 117 12.82 10.69 -13.23
N SER A 118 13.55 10.93 -14.31
CA SER A 118 14.80 11.70 -14.31
C SER A 118 14.56 13.12 -14.77
N GLU A 119 15.24 14.07 -14.13
CA GLU A 119 15.18 15.49 -14.53
C GLU A 119 15.56 15.68 -15.99
N PRO A 120 14.78 16.49 -16.74
CA PRO A 120 15.00 16.69 -18.16
C PRO A 120 16.30 17.46 -18.42
N THR A 121 16.97 17.14 -19.53
CA THR A 121 18.18 17.81 -20.02
C THR A 121 17.93 18.34 -21.42
N GLN A 122 18.27 19.59 -21.71
CA GLN A 122 18.09 20.21 -23.00
C GLN A 122 19.13 19.76 -24.02
N ASP A 123 20.40 19.68 -23.58
CA ASP A 123 21.54 19.51 -24.47
C ASP A 123 21.84 18.04 -24.78
N ASN A 124 21.38 17.12 -23.94
CA ASN A 124 21.64 15.69 -24.11
C ASN A 124 20.45 14.84 -23.63
N PRO A 125 19.39 14.69 -24.43
CA PRO A 125 18.24 13.83 -24.07
C PRO A 125 18.63 12.36 -23.90
N GLU A 126 19.71 11.89 -24.51
CA GLU A 126 20.23 10.52 -24.38
C GLU A 126 20.65 10.15 -22.95
N ARG A 127 20.94 11.16 -22.09
CA ARG A 127 21.27 10.94 -20.67
C ARG A 127 20.13 10.25 -19.90
N ASN A 128 18.89 10.45 -20.33
CA ASN A 128 17.70 9.89 -19.71
C ASN A 128 17.20 8.64 -20.43
N LEU A 129 17.97 8.12 -21.38
CA LEU A 129 17.61 6.92 -22.13
C LEU A 129 17.84 5.66 -21.28
N ILE A 130 16.81 4.84 -21.15
CA ILE A 130 16.88 3.50 -20.55
C ILE A 130 17.52 2.55 -21.55
N ALA A 131 17.04 2.58 -22.80
CA ALA A 131 17.53 1.74 -23.88
C ALA A 131 17.13 2.29 -25.25
N LEU A 132 17.91 1.91 -26.26
CA LEU A 132 17.65 2.12 -27.68
C LEU A 132 17.60 0.75 -28.38
N PHE A 133 16.56 0.51 -29.15
CA PHE A 133 16.37 -0.71 -29.92
C PHE A 133 16.22 -0.35 -31.40
N GLU A 134 17.13 -0.83 -32.23
CA GLU A 134 17.08 -0.65 -33.67
C GLU A 134 15.97 -1.49 -34.30
N ASN A 135 15.48 -1.10 -35.50
CA ASN A 135 14.50 -1.86 -36.27
C ASN A 135 15.14 -3.10 -36.91
N THR A 136 15.74 -3.98 -36.11
CA THR A 136 16.30 -5.26 -36.50
C THR A 136 15.68 -6.38 -35.67
N GLU A 137 15.56 -7.57 -36.24
CA GLU A 137 14.96 -8.72 -35.55
C GLU A 137 15.65 -9.02 -34.22
N ALA A 138 17.00 -8.99 -34.20
CA ALA A 138 17.78 -9.23 -32.98
C ALA A 138 17.52 -8.18 -31.91
N SER A 139 17.45 -6.90 -32.26
CA SER A 139 17.22 -5.80 -31.33
C SER A 139 15.79 -5.80 -30.80
N LEU A 140 14.78 -6.07 -31.63
CA LEU A 140 13.40 -6.19 -31.20
C LEU A 140 13.18 -7.42 -30.30
N LYS A 141 13.94 -8.52 -30.54
CA LYS A 141 13.94 -9.65 -29.59
C LYS A 141 14.49 -9.25 -28.22
N GLN A 142 15.54 -8.44 -28.15
CA GLN A 142 16.05 -7.91 -26.88
C GLN A 142 15.02 -6.99 -26.20
N LEU A 143 14.31 -6.14 -26.97
CA LEU A 143 13.21 -5.33 -26.42
C LEU A 143 12.15 -6.24 -25.76
N ASN A 144 11.77 -7.31 -26.46
CA ASN A 144 10.78 -8.26 -25.93
C ASN A 144 11.29 -9.00 -24.67
N GLU A 145 12.58 -9.37 -24.65
CA GLU A 145 13.19 -10.04 -23.50
C GLU A 145 13.27 -9.15 -22.25
N HIS A 146 13.32 -7.82 -22.38
CA HIS A 146 13.55 -6.91 -21.25
C HIS A 146 12.37 -5.99 -20.93
N ALA A 147 11.60 -5.52 -21.94
CA ALA A 147 10.61 -4.46 -21.78
C ALA A 147 9.25 -4.81 -22.34
N SER A 148 8.98 -6.08 -22.67
CA SER A 148 7.63 -6.50 -23.08
C SER A 148 6.62 -6.34 -21.95
N ARG A 149 5.36 -6.35 -22.33
CA ARG A 149 4.24 -6.34 -21.39
C ARG A 149 4.37 -7.43 -20.33
N LEU A 150 4.76 -8.65 -20.72
CA LEU A 150 4.97 -9.75 -19.80
C LEU A 150 6.06 -9.43 -18.76
N GLN A 151 7.15 -8.80 -19.17
CA GLN A 151 8.22 -8.40 -18.25
C GLN A 151 7.78 -7.32 -17.26
N LEU A 152 6.96 -6.37 -17.72
CA LEU A 152 6.39 -5.33 -16.86
C LEU A 152 5.40 -5.92 -15.87
N GLU A 153 4.42 -6.68 -16.34
CA GLU A 153 3.38 -7.26 -15.49
C GLU A 153 3.91 -8.32 -14.51
N SER A 154 5.00 -9.01 -14.83
CA SER A 154 5.67 -9.93 -13.90
C SER A 154 6.60 -9.23 -12.91
N GLY A 155 6.91 -7.95 -13.13
CA GLY A 155 7.89 -7.20 -12.33
C GLY A 155 9.35 -7.47 -12.70
N GLU A 156 9.63 -8.36 -13.65
CA GLU A 156 11.01 -8.68 -14.08
C GLU A 156 11.71 -7.48 -14.74
N PHE A 157 10.96 -6.60 -15.41
CA PHE A 157 11.46 -5.34 -15.94
C PHE A 157 12.29 -4.56 -14.92
N TRP A 158 11.83 -4.49 -13.65
CA TRP A 158 12.50 -3.73 -12.59
C TRP A 158 13.80 -4.37 -12.09
N GLN A 159 14.05 -5.63 -12.45
CA GLN A 159 15.32 -6.31 -12.16
C GLN A 159 16.37 -6.05 -13.25
N TRP A 160 15.93 -5.61 -14.43
CA TRP A 160 16.84 -5.23 -15.50
C TRP A 160 17.75 -4.06 -15.08
N GLN A 161 19.06 -4.20 -15.35
CA GLN A 161 20.05 -3.22 -14.90
C GLN A 161 19.72 -1.80 -15.36
N ASN A 162 19.26 -1.66 -16.60
CA ASN A 162 18.93 -0.35 -17.18
C ASN A 162 17.69 0.27 -16.52
N ALA A 163 16.73 -0.53 -16.07
CA ALA A 163 15.54 -0.03 -15.38
C ALA A 163 15.81 0.43 -13.95
N LYS A 164 16.90 -0.01 -13.32
CA LYS A 164 17.28 0.41 -11.95
C LYS A 164 17.57 1.90 -11.81
N GLN A 165 17.80 2.61 -12.91
CA GLN A 165 17.93 4.08 -12.89
C GLN A 165 16.62 4.83 -12.67
N ILE A 166 15.46 4.16 -12.81
CA ILE A 166 14.14 4.76 -12.55
C ILE A 166 13.98 4.90 -11.04
N ASP A 167 13.97 6.15 -10.54
CA ASP A 167 13.87 6.44 -9.10
C ASP A 167 12.73 7.42 -8.82
N ARG A 168 11.72 6.97 -8.10
CA ARG A 168 10.56 7.78 -7.68
C ARG A 168 10.93 9.05 -6.91
N LYS A 169 12.12 9.13 -6.32
CA LYS A 169 12.58 10.32 -5.61
C LYS A 169 12.87 11.50 -6.55
N LYS A 170 13.09 11.20 -7.82
CA LYS A 170 13.38 12.21 -8.86
C LYS A 170 12.15 12.63 -9.67
N ARG A 171 10.96 12.23 -9.25
CA ARG A 171 9.71 12.69 -9.85
C ARG A 171 9.55 14.20 -9.64
N VAL A 172 8.81 14.82 -10.57
CA VAL A 172 8.56 16.27 -10.58
C VAL A 172 8.00 16.79 -9.25
N ASP A 173 7.08 16.06 -8.62
CA ASP A 173 6.49 16.44 -7.32
C ASP A 173 7.54 16.52 -6.20
N ARG A 174 8.51 15.60 -6.19
CA ARG A 174 9.59 15.58 -5.20
C ARG A 174 10.61 16.69 -5.42
N VAL A 175 11.02 16.84 -6.68
CA VAL A 175 12.00 17.88 -7.06
C VAL A 175 11.41 19.27 -6.80
N LEU A 176 10.14 19.51 -7.16
CA LEU A 176 9.51 20.82 -6.92
C LEU A 176 9.35 21.13 -5.42
N VAL A 177 9.01 20.13 -4.58
CA VAL A 177 8.99 20.31 -3.12
C VAL A 177 10.36 20.70 -2.57
N GLU A 178 11.42 20.03 -3.02
CA GLU A 178 12.80 20.38 -2.63
C GLU A 178 13.18 21.79 -3.06
N ASP A 179 12.83 22.18 -4.27
CA ASP A 179 13.12 23.54 -4.78
C ASP A 179 12.31 24.61 -4.03
N LEU A 180 11.05 24.33 -3.66
CA LEU A 180 10.26 25.21 -2.80
C LEU A 180 10.87 25.38 -1.41
N GLN A 181 11.38 24.31 -0.81
CA GLN A 181 12.06 24.37 0.49
C GLN A 181 13.34 25.21 0.42
N LYS A 182 14.11 25.08 -0.66
CA LYS A 182 15.31 25.89 -0.91
C LYS A 182 14.94 27.36 -1.10
N ALA A 183 13.90 27.64 -1.90
CA ALA A 183 13.41 29.01 -2.13
C ALA A 183 12.92 29.67 -0.83
N GLU A 184 12.14 28.97 -0.04
CA GLU A 184 11.65 29.43 1.26
C GLU A 184 12.79 29.72 2.23
N LYS A 185 13.79 28.85 2.31
CA LYS A 185 14.98 29.07 3.14
C LYS A 185 15.70 30.38 2.73
N LYS A 186 15.92 30.59 1.43
CA LYS A 186 16.53 31.83 0.90
C LYS A 186 15.69 33.06 1.23
N LEU A 187 14.37 33.01 1.06
CA LEU A 187 13.46 34.10 1.41
C LEU A 187 13.57 34.48 2.90
N ARG A 188 13.67 33.49 3.78
CA ARG A 188 13.86 33.74 5.22
C ARG A 188 15.23 34.32 5.54
N GLU A 189 16.27 33.86 4.90
CA GLU A 189 17.63 34.40 5.02
C GLU A 189 17.68 35.89 4.59
N GLN A 190 16.76 36.28 3.70
CA GLN A 190 16.59 37.69 3.29
C GLN A 190 15.59 38.48 4.15
N GLY A 191 15.09 37.92 5.24
CA GLY A 191 14.31 38.64 6.25
C GLY A 191 12.78 38.50 6.13
N ILE A 192 12.25 37.68 5.21
CA ILE A 192 10.81 37.44 5.13
C ILE A 192 10.40 36.45 6.22
N GLU A 193 9.32 36.73 6.93
CA GLU A 193 8.69 35.78 7.88
C GLU A 193 8.17 34.53 7.15
N SER A 194 8.26 33.36 7.81
CA SER A 194 7.91 32.09 7.22
C SER A 194 6.50 32.04 6.59
N GLN A 195 5.51 32.62 7.26
CA GLN A 195 4.14 32.63 6.76
C GLN A 195 4.00 33.50 5.49
N ALA A 196 4.68 34.66 5.45
CA ALA A 196 4.71 35.51 4.29
C ALA A 196 5.48 34.89 3.11
N ALA A 197 6.59 34.16 3.39
CA ALA A 197 7.31 33.40 2.36
C ALA A 197 6.45 32.31 1.75
N HIS A 198 5.70 31.54 2.57
CA HIS A 198 4.75 30.55 2.08
C HIS A 198 3.67 31.18 1.19
N ALA A 199 3.05 32.27 1.66
CA ALA A 199 2.03 32.98 0.89
C ALA A 199 2.56 33.47 -0.46
N LEU A 200 3.79 34.00 -0.49
CA LEU A 200 4.45 34.46 -1.72
C LEU A 200 4.67 33.28 -2.69
N LEU A 201 5.24 32.20 -2.24
CA LEU A 201 5.48 31.00 -3.06
C LEU A 201 4.18 30.43 -3.62
N MET A 202 3.14 30.28 -2.78
CA MET A 202 1.83 29.77 -3.19
C MET A 202 1.17 30.63 -4.26
N ARG A 203 1.12 31.96 -4.05
CA ARG A 203 0.56 32.91 -5.03
C ARG A 203 1.32 32.85 -6.36
N SER A 204 2.63 32.73 -6.29
CA SER A 204 3.48 32.72 -7.48
C SER A 204 3.28 31.48 -8.32
N ILE A 205 3.16 30.28 -7.68
CA ILE A 205 2.81 29.04 -8.41
C ILE A 205 1.41 29.14 -9.03
N PHE A 206 0.45 29.74 -8.31
CA PHE A 206 -0.89 29.92 -8.85
C PHE A 206 -0.89 30.82 -10.10
N VAL A 207 -0.16 31.94 -10.07
CA VAL A 207 -0.03 32.80 -11.25
C VAL A 207 0.63 32.05 -12.41
N ALA A 208 1.68 31.28 -12.13
CA ALA A 208 2.35 30.45 -13.13
C ALA A 208 1.40 29.40 -13.73
N TYR A 209 0.58 28.75 -12.89
CA TYR A 209 -0.46 27.83 -13.34
C TYR A 209 -1.48 28.51 -14.25
N LEU A 210 -2.01 29.68 -13.86
CA LEU A 210 -2.97 30.44 -14.67
C LEU A 210 -2.36 30.91 -15.98
N GLN A 211 -1.10 31.32 -15.97
CA GLN A 211 -0.38 31.77 -17.18
C GLN A 211 -0.16 30.58 -18.13
N ASP A 212 0.32 29.46 -17.67
CA ASP A 212 0.66 28.32 -18.50
C ASP A 212 -0.60 27.70 -19.15
N ARG A 213 -1.74 27.81 -18.48
CA ARG A 213 -3.04 27.41 -19.03
C ARG A 213 -3.69 28.48 -19.91
N GLY A 214 -3.05 29.64 -20.10
CA GLY A 214 -3.53 30.70 -20.94
C GLY A 214 -4.70 31.52 -20.35
N ILE A 215 -5.01 31.33 -19.06
CA ILE A 215 -6.04 32.13 -18.35
C ILE A 215 -5.52 33.55 -18.15
N LEU A 216 -4.27 33.70 -17.74
CA LEU A 216 -3.53 34.96 -17.73
C LEU A 216 -2.54 34.96 -18.88
N ASP A 217 -3.01 35.30 -20.08
CA ASP A 217 -2.19 35.29 -21.30
C ASP A 217 -1.33 36.59 -21.44
N ALA A 218 -0.47 36.62 -22.44
CA ALA A 218 0.37 37.80 -22.72
C ALA A 218 -0.45 39.05 -22.99
N LYS A 219 -1.68 38.95 -23.50
CA LYS A 219 -2.57 40.10 -23.72
C LYS A 219 -3.01 40.68 -22.38
N PHE A 220 -3.33 39.85 -21.40
CA PHE A 220 -3.65 40.28 -20.04
C PHE A 220 -2.49 41.05 -19.41
N PHE A 221 -1.28 40.47 -19.45
CA PHE A 221 -0.11 41.10 -18.85
C PHE A 221 0.25 42.43 -19.53
N ARG A 222 0.16 42.53 -20.86
CA ARG A 222 0.39 43.80 -21.59
C ARG A 222 -0.66 44.84 -21.25
N ALA A 223 -1.91 44.51 -21.19
CA ALA A 223 -3.01 45.43 -20.93
C ALA A 223 -2.98 46.00 -19.51
N HIS A 224 -2.60 45.22 -18.50
CA HIS A 224 -2.67 45.63 -17.10
C HIS A 224 -1.33 46.07 -16.50
N PHE A 225 -0.21 45.56 -17.05
CA PHE A 225 1.11 45.70 -16.43
C PHE A 225 2.23 46.09 -17.42
N SER A 226 1.95 46.22 -18.70
CA SER A 226 2.91 46.57 -19.77
C SER A 226 4.09 45.56 -19.89
N VAL A 227 3.91 44.34 -19.54
CA VAL A 227 4.88 43.25 -19.68
C VAL A 227 4.24 42.04 -20.38
N ASP A 228 5.03 41.08 -20.84
CA ASP A 228 4.52 39.92 -21.61
C ASP A 228 4.21 38.72 -20.75
N SER A 229 4.74 38.63 -19.51
CA SER A 229 4.64 37.44 -18.67
C SER A 229 4.78 37.78 -17.19
N PHE A 230 4.38 36.84 -16.34
CA PHE A 230 4.58 36.92 -14.90
C PHE A 230 6.07 36.99 -14.51
N THR A 231 6.93 36.23 -15.21
CA THR A 231 8.38 36.27 -14.97
C THR A 231 8.97 37.64 -15.17
N ASN A 232 8.48 38.41 -16.18
CA ASN A 232 8.89 39.81 -16.42
C ASN A 232 8.26 40.77 -15.41
N LEU A 233 7.06 40.47 -14.91
CA LEU A 233 6.39 41.28 -13.86
C LEU A 233 7.14 41.25 -12.53
N LEU A 234 7.80 40.12 -12.21
CA LEU A 234 8.56 39.94 -10.96
C LEU A 234 9.74 40.92 -10.82
N ASP A 235 10.13 41.64 -11.88
CA ASP A 235 11.14 42.71 -11.82
C ASP A 235 10.58 44.03 -11.17
N ASP A 236 9.23 44.13 -11.03
CA ASP A 236 8.55 45.25 -10.38
C ASP A 236 7.71 44.77 -9.18
N ALA A 237 8.21 45.05 -7.98
CA ALA A 237 7.56 44.67 -6.73
C ALA A 237 6.18 45.32 -6.54
N SER A 238 6.00 46.57 -7.00
CA SER A 238 4.72 47.28 -6.92
C SER A 238 3.69 46.67 -7.89
N ALA A 239 4.10 46.35 -9.11
CA ALA A 239 3.23 45.70 -10.10
C ALA A 239 2.85 44.27 -9.64
N THR A 240 3.79 43.53 -9.07
CA THR A 240 3.54 42.22 -8.51
C THR A 240 2.52 42.26 -7.38
N SER A 241 2.61 43.25 -6.47
CA SER A 241 1.63 43.44 -5.39
C SER A 241 0.24 43.76 -5.95
N ARG A 242 0.14 44.64 -6.96
CA ARG A 242 -1.14 44.94 -7.64
C ARG A 242 -1.76 43.70 -8.31
N LEU A 243 -0.93 42.82 -8.90
CA LEU A 243 -1.43 41.56 -9.46
C LEU A 243 -2.02 40.65 -8.35
N PHE A 244 -1.36 40.54 -7.21
CA PHE A 244 -1.87 39.72 -6.09
C PHE A 244 -3.15 40.30 -5.49
N GLU A 245 -3.29 41.62 -5.40
CA GLU A 245 -4.54 42.28 -5.00
C GLU A 245 -5.65 42.03 -6.02
N TRP A 246 -5.35 42.11 -7.31
CA TRP A 246 -6.30 41.80 -8.39
C TRP A 246 -6.77 40.34 -8.33
N LEU A 247 -5.86 39.42 -8.07
CA LEU A 247 -6.21 37.99 -7.91
C LEU A 247 -7.16 37.78 -6.72
N GLN A 248 -6.92 38.45 -5.61
CA GLN A 248 -7.76 38.33 -4.41
C GLN A 248 -9.19 38.85 -4.67
N VAL A 249 -9.34 39.92 -5.42
CA VAL A 249 -10.64 40.46 -5.79
C VAL A 249 -11.36 39.56 -6.82
N THR A 250 -10.59 39.06 -7.80
CA THR A 250 -11.14 38.33 -8.95
C THR A 250 -11.52 36.89 -8.61
N PHE A 251 -10.69 36.19 -7.86
CA PHE A 251 -10.92 34.75 -7.58
C PHE A 251 -11.57 34.47 -6.24
N ASN A 252 -11.33 35.21 -5.21
CA ASN A 252 -11.88 35.10 -3.86
C ASN A 252 -10.79 35.24 -2.78
N GLY A 253 -11.11 35.86 -1.66
CA GLY A 253 -10.23 36.07 -0.52
C GLY A 253 -9.73 34.79 0.16
N ASP A 254 -10.47 33.69 0.11
CA ASP A 254 -10.09 32.38 0.69
C ASP A 254 -8.81 31.82 0.06
N MET A 255 -8.57 32.11 -1.23
CA MET A 255 -7.38 31.64 -1.94
C MET A 255 -6.09 32.35 -1.48
N PHE A 256 -6.22 33.54 -0.93
CA PHE A 256 -5.06 34.37 -0.58
C PHE A 256 -5.31 35.15 0.70
N PRO A 257 -5.42 34.52 1.88
CA PRO A 257 -5.68 35.22 3.11
C PRO A 257 -4.61 36.27 3.36
N VAL A 258 -5.04 37.51 3.53
CA VAL A 258 -4.19 38.59 4.02
C VAL A 258 -4.16 38.47 5.53
N SER A 259 -2.97 38.40 6.11
CA SER A 259 -2.81 38.49 7.57
C SER A 259 -3.33 39.85 8.01
N SER A 260 -4.52 39.86 8.62
CA SER A 260 -5.10 41.07 9.24
C SER A 260 -4.21 41.48 10.41
N GLY A 261 -3.28 42.42 10.18
CA GLY A 261 -2.53 43.01 11.27
C GLY A 261 -1.07 43.38 11.05
N SER A 262 -0.45 43.09 9.94
CA SER A 262 0.89 43.61 9.65
C SER A 262 0.85 44.56 8.48
N SER A 263 1.39 45.75 8.73
CA SER A 263 1.76 46.75 7.73
C SER A 263 2.25 46.10 6.44
N GLN A 264 1.62 46.47 5.31
CA GLN A 264 2.05 46.26 3.93
C GLN A 264 3.15 45.21 3.76
N ASN A 265 2.79 43.97 3.32
CA ASN A 265 3.77 43.01 2.80
C ASN A 265 4.42 43.61 1.54
N SER A 266 5.36 44.53 1.71
CA SER A 266 6.17 45.04 0.62
C SER A 266 7.26 44.02 0.32
N TYR A 267 7.01 43.18 -0.70
CA TYR A 267 8.07 42.36 -1.24
C TYR A 267 9.10 43.27 -1.91
N GLU A 268 10.37 43.09 -1.59
CA GLU A 268 11.47 43.74 -2.27
C GLU A 268 11.88 42.95 -3.51
N THR A 269 12.51 43.59 -4.49
CA THR A 269 12.99 42.98 -5.74
C THR A 269 13.85 41.73 -5.49
N LYS A 270 14.72 41.77 -4.47
CA LYS A 270 15.57 40.61 -4.09
C LYS A 270 14.77 39.36 -3.72
N HIS A 271 13.56 39.51 -3.13
CA HIS A 271 12.69 38.42 -2.79
C HIS A 271 12.01 37.83 -4.05
N LEU A 272 11.66 38.71 -4.98
CA LEU A 272 11.02 38.34 -6.24
C LEU A 272 12.01 37.71 -7.22
N GLU A 273 13.30 38.00 -7.14
CA GLU A 273 14.36 37.30 -7.88
C GLU A 273 14.38 35.81 -7.55
N ILE A 274 14.21 35.41 -6.27
CA ILE A 274 14.12 34.00 -5.87
C ILE A 274 12.92 33.35 -6.52
N ILE A 275 11.78 34.03 -6.57
CA ILE A 275 10.58 33.50 -7.24
C ILE A 275 10.80 33.44 -8.76
N LYS A 276 11.45 34.39 -9.34
CA LYS A 276 11.79 34.41 -10.78
C LYS A 276 12.69 33.23 -11.15
N ASP A 277 13.69 32.94 -10.31
CA ASP A 277 14.54 31.74 -10.47
C ASP A 277 13.75 30.44 -10.37
N LEU A 278 12.84 30.33 -9.40
CA LEU A 278 11.99 29.12 -9.21
C LEU A 278 11.06 28.89 -10.42
N ILE A 279 10.31 29.89 -10.83
CA ILE A 279 9.27 29.75 -11.88
C ILE A 279 9.87 29.84 -13.27
N GLY A 280 10.79 30.76 -13.50
CA GLY A 280 11.48 30.93 -14.78
C GLY A 280 12.44 29.79 -15.08
N GLY A 281 12.95 29.13 -14.06
CA GLY A 281 13.88 28.00 -14.17
C GLY A 281 15.23 28.40 -14.78
N ALA A 282 15.51 29.70 -14.86
CA ALA A 282 16.76 30.20 -15.45
C ALA A 282 18.00 29.92 -14.59
N THR A 283 17.79 29.61 -13.30
CA THR A 283 18.89 29.39 -12.35
C THR A 283 18.54 28.24 -11.41
N ASP A 284 19.49 27.37 -11.14
CA ASP A 284 19.35 26.34 -10.11
C ASP A 284 19.34 26.99 -8.72
N ILE A 285 18.28 26.83 -7.96
CA ILE A 285 18.08 27.51 -6.66
C ILE A 285 19.15 27.11 -5.64
N ALA A 286 19.70 25.90 -5.71
CA ALA A 286 20.69 25.46 -4.75
C ALA A 286 22.11 25.95 -5.07
N THR A 287 22.50 25.86 -6.33
CA THR A 287 23.88 26.09 -6.77
C THR A 287 24.11 27.48 -7.40
N GLY A 288 23.04 28.18 -7.81
CA GLY A 288 23.12 29.41 -8.56
C GLY A 288 23.56 29.23 -10.02
N GLN A 289 23.65 28.00 -10.51
CA GLN A 289 24.07 27.69 -11.88
C GLN A 289 22.94 28.02 -12.85
N GLY A 290 23.23 28.76 -13.91
CA GLY A 290 22.28 29.08 -14.97
C GLY A 290 21.77 27.82 -15.66
N ARG A 291 20.46 27.73 -15.85
CA ARG A 291 19.77 26.74 -16.67
C ARG A 291 19.37 27.38 -18.00
N LEU A 292 19.42 26.60 -19.08
CA LEU A 292 19.19 27.14 -20.43
C LEU A 292 17.72 27.17 -20.82
N TRP A 293 16.82 26.54 -20.01
CA TRP A 293 15.40 26.49 -20.31
C TRP A 293 14.53 26.45 -19.04
N ARG A 294 13.26 26.85 -19.21
CA ARG A 294 12.27 26.74 -18.14
C ARG A 294 12.02 25.26 -17.78
N PHE A 295 12.09 24.92 -16.49
CA PHE A 295 12.08 23.55 -16.01
C PHE A 295 10.66 23.02 -15.81
N TYR A 296 9.82 23.77 -15.09
CA TYR A 296 8.44 23.40 -14.79
C TYR A 296 7.47 23.89 -15.86
N ASP A 297 6.45 23.08 -16.16
CA ASP A 297 5.33 23.40 -17.02
C ASP A 297 4.02 23.09 -16.29
N PHE A 298 3.44 24.11 -15.69
CA PHE A 298 2.23 23.96 -14.86
C PHE A 298 0.96 23.66 -15.68
N LYS A 299 0.99 23.71 -16.98
CA LYS A 299 -0.10 23.25 -17.84
C LYS A 299 -0.20 21.72 -17.81
N VAL A 300 0.94 21.07 -17.70
CA VAL A 300 1.07 19.59 -17.76
C VAL A 300 1.05 18.97 -16.37
N ILE A 301 1.55 19.67 -15.34
CA ILE A 301 1.54 19.16 -13.96
C ILE A 301 0.09 19.01 -13.47
N PRO A 302 -0.34 17.79 -13.07
CA PRO A 302 -1.70 17.57 -12.56
C PRO A 302 -1.98 18.33 -11.25
N VAL A 303 -3.22 18.81 -11.06
CA VAL A 303 -3.61 19.59 -9.88
C VAL A 303 -3.43 18.82 -8.58
N GLU A 304 -3.67 17.49 -8.57
CA GLU A 304 -3.43 16.63 -7.43
C GLU A 304 -1.97 16.59 -6.99
N LEU A 305 -1.04 16.67 -7.94
CA LEU A 305 0.39 16.81 -7.59
C LEU A 305 0.68 18.19 -7.00
N ILE A 306 0.06 19.26 -7.51
CA ILE A 306 0.19 20.62 -6.93
C ILE A 306 -0.30 20.63 -5.48
N SER A 307 -1.46 20.01 -5.20
CA SER A 307 -2.00 19.89 -3.84
C SER A 307 -1.04 19.14 -2.91
N SER A 308 -0.49 18.02 -3.39
CA SER A 308 0.48 17.22 -2.63
C SER A 308 1.79 17.95 -2.37
N ILE A 309 2.23 18.78 -3.31
CA ILE A 309 3.43 19.62 -3.19
C ILE A 309 3.25 20.63 -2.07
N TYR A 310 2.11 21.33 -2.02
CA TYR A 310 1.81 22.28 -0.96
C TYR A 310 1.75 21.63 0.41
N GLU A 311 1.10 20.48 0.53
CA GLU A 311 1.02 19.73 1.78
C GLU A 311 2.41 19.32 2.27
N ASN A 312 3.19 18.66 1.41
CA ASN A 312 4.56 18.23 1.76
C ASN A 312 5.45 19.42 2.13
N PHE A 313 5.29 20.55 1.45
CA PHE A 313 6.07 21.76 1.71
C PHE A 313 5.76 22.34 3.10
N LEU A 314 4.49 22.46 3.49
CA LEU A 314 4.10 23.02 4.78
C LEU A 314 4.53 22.14 5.96
N TYR A 315 4.37 20.80 5.85
CA TYR A 315 4.68 19.89 6.93
C TYR A 315 6.14 19.49 7.03
N SER A 316 6.96 19.82 6.07
CA SER A 316 8.40 19.47 6.08
C SER A 316 9.21 20.19 7.16
N LYS A 317 8.72 21.31 7.69
CA LYS A 317 9.45 22.18 8.62
C LYS A 317 9.42 21.77 10.07
N ASP A 318 8.29 21.27 10.53
CA ASP A 318 8.11 20.92 11.92
C ASP A 318 7.93 19.41 12.08
N SER A 319 9.05 18.70 11.88
CA SER A 319 9.08 17.24 12.00
C SER A 319 8.65 16.73 13.38
N LYS A 320 8.68 17.58 14.41
CA LYS A 320 8.14 17.26 15.75
C LYS A 320 6.62 17.44 15.76
N THR A 321 6.12 18.59 15.31
CA THR A 321 4.68 18.86 15.25
C THR A 321 3.99 17.93 14.25
N ALA A 322 4.56 17.68 13.08
CA ALA A 322 4.04 16.70 12.12
C ALA A 322 3.98 15.28 12.70
N LYS A 323 4.98 14.84 13.48
CA LYS A 323 4.96 13.57 14.20
C LYS A 323 3.97 13.57 15.36
N GLU A 324 3.84 14.67 16.10
CA GLU A 324 2.91 14.80 17.21
C GLU A 324 1.45 14.80 16.76
N LEU A 325 1.15 15.38 15.62
CA LEU A 325 -0.18 15.46 15.01
C LEU A 325 -0.50 14.25 14.11
N SER A 326 0.48 13.36 13.85
CA SER A 326 0.34 12.22 12.91
C SER A 326 -0.20 12.62 11.53
N VAL A 327 0.21 13.78 11.04
CA VAL A 327 -0.18 14.24 9.70
C VAL A 327 0.64 13.49 8.67
N HIS A 328 -0.03 12.68 7.86
CA HIS A 328 0.58 11.89 6.79
C HIS A 328 -0.10 12.22 5.48
N TYR A 329 0.68 12.70 4.52
CA TYR A 329 0.22 12.83 3.14
C TYR A 329 -0.34 11.49 2.64
N THR A 330 -1.55 11.52 2.09
CA THR A 330 -2.19 10.35 1.51
C THR A 330 -1.80 10.20 0.04
N PRO A 331 -1.06 9.14 -0.35
CA PRO A 331 -0.69 8.91 -1.74
C PRO A 331 -1.92 8.77 -2.64
N ILE A 332 -1.86 9.37 -3.82
CA ILE A 332 -2.99 9.40 -4.77
C ILE A 332 -3.49 7.98 -5.13
N ASN A 333 -2.58 7.01 -5.31
CA ASN A 333 -2.96 5.62 -5.59
C ASN A 333 -3.82 5.00 -4.47
N LEU A 334 -3.61 5.44 -3.24
CA LEU A 334 -4.40 4.99 -2.09
C LEU A 334 -5.75 5.73 -2.01
N VAL A 335 -5.77 7.00 -2.40
CA VAL A 335 -7.02 7.77 -2.56
C VAL A 335 -7.89 7.13 -3.63
N ASP A 336 -7.33 6.83 -4.80
CA ASP A 336 -8.03 6.15 -5.89
C ASP A 336 -8.58 4.79 -5.44
N LEU A 337 -7.79 3.97 -4.75
CA LEU A 337 -8.21 2.67 -4.23
C LEU A 337 -9.44 2.77 -3.30
N VAL A 338 -9.47 3.80 -2.42
CA VAL A 338 -10.61 4.05 -1.54
C VAL A 338 -11.82 4.54 -2.31
N LEU A 339 -11.62 5.52 -3.20
CA LEU A 339 -12.71 6.16 -3.93
C LEU A 339 -13.33 5.22 -4.97
N ASP A 340 -12.56 4.35 -5.62
CA ASP A 340 -13.08 3.36 -6.57
C ASP A 340 -14.11 2.45 -5.90
N GLU A 341 -13.87 2.05 -4.66
CA GLU A 341 -14.81 1.24 -3.90
C GLU A 341 -15.98 2.05 -3.33
N VAL A 342 -15.73 3.25 -2.81
CA VAL A 342 -16.78 4.10 -2.22
C VAL A 342 -17.74 4.60 -3.30
N PHE A 343 -17.21 5.04 -4.45
CA PHE A 343 -17.99 5.65 -5.53
C PHE A 343 -18.69 4.63 -6.44
N ARG A 344 -18.47 3.32 -6.26
CA ARG A 344 -19.08 2.27 -7.10
C ARG A 344 -20.61 2.42 -7.20
N ASP A 345 -21.25 2.67 -6.09
CA ASP A 345 -22.71 2.74 -5.99
C ASP A 345 -23.27 4.17 -5.84
N LEU A 346 -22.43 5.20 -5.89
CA LEU A 346 -22.83 6.59 -5.78
C LEU A 346 -23.31 7.15 -7.12
N ASN A 347 -24.33 8.02 -7.07
CA ASN A 347 -24.75 8.81 -8.22
C ASN A 347 -24.00 10.16 -8.29
N GLY A 348 -24.22 10.92 -9.37
CA GLY A 348 -23.59 12.22 -9.58
C GLY A 348 -23.99 13.33 -8.63
N ASN A 349 -25.11 13.17 -7.88
CA ASN A 349 -25.60 14.17 -6.92
C ASN A 349 -25.22 13.85 -5.48
N ALA A 350 -24.35 12.86 -5.24
CA ALA A 350 -23.92 12.44 -3.93
C ALA A 350 -23.18 13.54 -3.17
N LYS A 351 -23.47 13.69 -1.87
CA LYS A 351 -22.77 14.60 -0.94
C LYS A 351 -21.65 13.84 -0.24
N VAL A 352 -20.46 14.41 -0.24
CA VAL A 352 -19.23 13.80 0.28
C VAL A 352 -18.69 14.63 1.43
N LEU A 353 -18.27 13.95 2.51
CA LEU A 353 -17.66 14.55 3.70
C LEU A 353 -16.29 13.91 3.98
N ASP A 354 -15.30 14.75 4.31
CA ASP A 354 -14.05 14.34 4.95
C ASP A 354 -13.88 15.08 6.29
N LEU A 355 -13.85 14.34 7.40
CA LEU A 355 -13.73 14.90 8.77
C LEU A 355 -12.28 15.24 9.18
N SER A 356 -11.30 14.99 8.33
CA SER A 356 -9.87 15.22 8.54
C SER A 356 -9.19 15.50 7.20
N CYS A 357 -9.76 16.47 6.47
CA CYS A 357 -9.52 16.60 5.03
C CYS A 357 -8.09 17.01 4.64
N GLY A 358 -7.29 17.52 5.59
CA GLY A 358 -5.95 18.00 5.28
C GLY A 358 -5.95 19.01 4.13
N SER A 359 -5.10 18.81 3.15
CA SER A 359 -5.03 19.61 1.91
C SER A 359 -6.15 19.34 0.91
N GLY A 360 -7.08 18.42 1.22
CA GLY A 360 -8.26 18.16 0.42
C GLY A 360 -8.09 17.13 -0.70
N VAL A 361 -7.08 16.29 -0.70
CA VAL A 361 -6.84 15.32 -1.80
C VAL A 361 -8.05 14.42 -2.08
N PHE A 362 -8.72 13.91 -1.04
CA PHE A 362 -9.95 13.14 -1.20
C PHE A 362 -11.11 13.97 -1.76
N LEU A 363 -11.22 15.23 -1.35
CA LEU A 363 -12.28 16.16 -1.79
C LEU A 363 -12.08 16.56 -3.25
N VAL A 364 -10.83 16.80 -3.68
CA VAL A 364 -10.46 17.11 -5.06
C VAL A 364 -10.85 15.96 -6.00
N GLU A 365 -10.45 14.75 -5.68
CA GLU A 365 -10.78 13.58 -6.49
C GLU A 365 -12.29 13.26 -6.45
N SER A 366 -12.95 13.52 -5.34
CA SER A 366 -14.42 13.40 -5.24
C SER A 366 -15.13 14.40 -6.14
N LEU A 367 -14.67 15.65 -6.19
CA LEU A 367 -15.22 16.69 -7.08
C LEU A 367 -15.11 16.25 -8.55
N ARG A 368 -13.94 15.78 -8.99
CA ARG A 368 -13.72 15.28 -10.34
C ARG A 368 -14.70 14.15 -10.69
N ARG A 369 -14.77 13.12 -9.83
CA ARG A 369 -15.63 11.94 -10.04
C ARG A 369 -17.10 12.31 -10.08
N LEU A 370 -17.58 13.22 -9.21
CA LEU A 370 -18.97 13.68 -9.21
C LEU A 370 -19.32 14.45 -10.48
N VAL A 371 -18.48 15.42 -10.87
CA VAL A 371 -18.68 16.20 -12.11
C VAL A 371 -18.71 15.27 -13.33
N VAL A 372 -17.75 14.32 -13.43
CA VAL A 372 -17.70 13.35 -14.53
C VAL A 372 -18.95 12.47 -14.53
N LYS A 373 -19.40 11.97 -13.39
CA LYS A 373 -20.65 11.16 -13.30
C LYS A 373 -21.86 11.95 -13.77
N ARG A 374 -21.99 13.22 -13.42
CA ARG A 374 -23.05 14.10 -13.89
C ARG A 374 -23.01 14.29 -15.41
N TRP A 375 -21.83 14.46 -15.97
CA TRP A 375 -21.63 14.56 -17.43
C TRP A 375 -21.96 13.24 -18.16
N ILE A 376 -21.56 12.09 -17.62
CA ILE A 376 -21.92 10.76 -18.16
C ILE A 376 -23.43 10.55 -18.12
N ASN A 377 -24.11 11.05 -17.08
CA ASN A 377 -25.56 10.99 -16.95
C ASN A 377 -26.32 11.98 -17.89
N GLY A 378 -25.61 12.71 -18.75
CA GLY A 378 -26.18 13.59 -19.76
C GLY A 378 -26.42 15.03 -19.33
N GLU A 379 -25.92 15.44 -18.15
CA GLU A 379 -26.00 16.85 -17.76
C GLU A 379 -24.99 17.69 -18.59
N GLU A 380 -25.37 18.94 -18.85
CA GLU A 380 -24.57 19.87 -19.67
C GLU A 380 -23.19 20.15 -19.06
N ARG A 381 -22.14 20.12 -19.90
CA ARG A 381 -20.80 20.48 -19.50
C ARG A 381 -20.64 21.99 -19.36
N SER A 382 -21.11 22.53 -18.23
CA SER A 382 -21.11 23.95 -17.95
C SER A 382 -20.36 24.29 -16.66
N ARG A 383 -19.84 25.52 -16.61
CA ARG A 383 -19.27 26.13 -15.40
C ARG A 383 -20.24 26.09 -14.23
N ARG A 384 -21.54 26.27 -14.51
CA ARG A 384 -22.61 26.22 -13.51
C ARG A 384 -22.68 24.88 -12.83
N LEU A 385 -22.62 23.76 -13.57
CA LEU A 385 -22.66 22.41 -13.01
C LEU A 385 -21.45 22.13 -12.11
N ILE A 386 -20.23 22.53 -12.54
CA ILE A 386 -19.02 22.34 -11.75
C ILE A 386 -19.12 23.08 -10.41
N ARG A 387 -19.59 24.35 -10.45
CA ARG A 387 -19.78 25.15 -9.24
C ARG A 387 -20.90 24.64 -8.34
N ASP A 388 -22.00 24.16 -8.92
CA ASP A 388 -23.07 23.54 -8.17
C ASP A 388 -22.57 22.30 -7.42
N THR A 389 -21.79 21.44 -8.11
CA THR A 389 -21.15 20.27 -7.47
C THR A 389 -20.20 20.69 -6.34
N LEU A 390 -19.34 21.68 -6.60
CA LEU A 390 -18.39 22.18 -5.59
C LEU A 390 -19.08 22.71 -4.34
N TYR A 391 -20.15 23.51 -4.51
CA TYR A 391 -20.78 24.23 -3.39
C TYR A 391 -21.81 23.40 -2.61
N ASN A 392 -22.39 22.39 -3.24
CA ASN A 392 -23.52 21.66 -2.64
C ASN A 392 -23.22 20.20 -2.31
N GLN A 393 -22.06 19.67 -2.78
CA GLN A 393 -21.76 18.24 -2.66
C GLN A 393 -20.45 17.95 -1.93
N ILE A 394 -19.53 18.91 -1.79
CA ILE A 394 -18.19 18.70 -1.22
C ILE A 394 -18.10 19.40 0.14
N TYR A 395 -17.74 18.66 1.20
CA TYR A 395 -17.62 19.16 2.57
C TYR A 395 -16.37 18.62 3.25
N GLY A 396 -15.69 19.46 4.04
CA GLY A 396 -14.48 19.07 4.75
C GLY A 396 -14.32 19.75 6.10
N VAL A 397 -13.71 19.05 7.04
CA VAL A 397 -13.34 19.57 8.37
C VAL A 397 -11.88 19.23 8.61
N ASP A 398 -11.11 20.18 9.12
CA ASP A 398 -9.76 19.93 9.62
C ASP A 398 -9.44 20.87 10.78
N VAL A 399 -8.58 20.45 11.69
CA VAL A 399 -8.17 21.26 12.85
C VAL A 399 -7.19 22.38 12.44
N GLU A 400 -6.43 22.16 11.36
CA GLU A 400 -5.39 23.08 10.90
C GLU A 400 -5.94 24.12 9.91
N PRO A 401 -5.97 25.43 10.25
CA PRO A 401 -6.48 26.47 9.36
C PRO A 401 -5.75 26.52 8.01
N GLN A 402 -4.43 26.26 7.99
CA GLN A 402 -3.63 26.26 6.77
C GLN A 402 -4.00 25.10 5.84
N ALA A 403 -4.29 23.92 6.40
CA ALA A 403 -4.77 22.78 5.62
C ALA A 403 -6.10 23.11 4.93
N ILE A 404 -7.05 23.73 5.65
CA ILE A 404 -8.34 24.17 5.08
C ILE A 404 -8.14 25.21 3.95
N GLN A 405 -7.20 26.14 4.09
CA GLN A 405 -6.88 27.09 3.02
C GLN A 405 -6.36 26.38 1.76
N ILE A 406 -5.49 25.38 1.94
CA ILE A 406 -4.98 24.59 0.80
C ILE A 406 -6.09 23.75 0.18
N ALA A 407 -6.96 23.15 0.99
CA ALA A 407 -8.10 22.39 0.49
C ALA A 407 -9.03 23.27 -0.37
N ALA A 408 -9.35 24.48 0.10
CA ALA A 408 -10.13 25.46 -0.67
C ALA A 408 -9.43 25.81 -1.99
N PHE A 409 -8.13 26.11 -1.93
CA PHE A 409 -7.31 26.43 -3.09
C PHE A 409 -7.29 25.28 -4.11
N SER A 410 -7.04 24.04 -3.65
CA SER A 410 -7.01 22.85 -4.50
C SER A 410 -8.35 22.59 -5.19
N LEU A 411 -9.45 22.78 -4.48
CA LEU A 411 -10.80 22.65 -5.03
C LEU A 411 -11.10 23.72 -6.10
N TYR A 412 -10.70 24.95 -5.87
CA TYR A 412 -10.83 26.00 -6.89
C TYR A 412 -9.98 25.72 -8.13
N LEU A 413 -8.73 25.25 -7.97
CA LEU A 413 -7.89 24.84 -9.11
C LEU A 413 -8.54 23.70 -9.89
N THR A 414 -9.10 22.72 -9.19
CA THR A 414 -9.80 21.59 -9.84
C THR A 414 -11.04 22.06 -10.60
N ALA A 415 -11.79 23.00 -10.03
CA ALA A 415 -12.94 23.57 -10.72
C ALA A 415 -12.54 24.35 -11.98
N LEU A 416 -11.40 25.06 -11.96
CA LEU A 416 -10.85 25.74 -13.15
C LEU A 416 -10.31 24.73 -14.19
N GLU A 417 -9.70 23.63 -13.75
CA GLU A 417 -9.24 22.55 -14.64
C GLU A 417 -10.39 21.89 -15.40
N LEU A 418 -11.49 21.63 -14.71
CA LEU A 418 -12.68 21.03 -15.29
C LEU A 418 -13.49 21.97 -16.18
N ASP A 419 -13.24 23.28 -16.06
CA ASP A 419 -14.03 24.32 -16.80
C ASP A 419 -13.68 24.34 -18.28
N TYR A 420 -14.52 23.69 -19.07
CA TYR A 420 -14.37 23.58 -20.52
C TYR A 420 -14.41 24.96 -21.23
N GLU A 421 -15.17 25.91 -20.71
CA GLU A 421 -15.34 27.25 -21.31
C GLU A 421 -14.03 28.06 -21.20
N LEU A 422 -13.27 27.92 -20.11
CA LEU A 422 -11.97 28.58 -19.97
C LEU A 422 -10.91 28.03 -20.93
N ASN A 423 -10.97 26.76 -21.22
CA ASN A 423 -10.00 26.09 -22.10
C ASN A 423 -10.20 26.41 -23.60
N HIS A 424 -11.27 27.14 -23.98
CA HIS A 424 -11.66 27.44 -25.36
C HIS A 424 -11.78 28.93 -25.68
N ASN A 425 -10.92 29.78 -25.10
CA ASN A 425 -10.78 31.22 -25.41
C ASN A 425 -11.92 32.15 -24.94
N ALA A 426 -12.63 31.85 -23.89
CA ALA A 426 -13.54 32.83 -23.28
C ALA A 426 -12.75 33.98 -22.61
N PRO A 427 -13.16 35.26 -22.81
CA PRO A 427 -12.50 36.37 -22.11
C PRO A 427 -12.71 36.26 -20.58
N ILE A 428 -11.71 36.74 -19.82
CA ILE A 428 -11.79 36.85 -18.37
C ILE A 428 -13.01 37.73 -18.02
N SER A 429 -14.10 37.09 -17.55
CA SER A 429 -15.33 37.77 -17.15
C SER A 429 -15.45 37.80 -15.62
N ASN A 430 -16.33 38.72 -15.12
CA ASN A 430 -16.68 38.74 -13.68
C ASN A 430 -17.25 37.39 -13.16
N GLU A 431 -17.49 36.45 -14.04
CA GLU A 431 -17.95 35.09 -13.74
C GLU A 431 -16.87 34.14 -13.21
N LEU A 432 -15.59 34.58 -13.15
CA LEU A 432 -14.51 33.78 -12.55
C LEU A 432 -14.53 33.77 -11.02
N ARG A 433 -15.28 34.68 -10.38
CA ARG A 433 -15.33 34.76 -8.94
C ARG A 433 -16.01 33.54 -8.33
N PHE A 434 -15.30 32.84 -7.48
CA PHE A 434 -15.82 31.75 -6.68
C PHE A 434 -16.53 32.26 -5.44
N ARG A 435 -17.54 31.53 -4.97
CA ARG A 435 -18.12 31.73 -3.66
C ARG A 435 -17.17 31.17 -2.59
N GLU A 436 -17.14 31.79 -1.43
CA GLU A 436 -16.33 31.33 -0.30
C GLU A 436 -16.72 29.90 0.13
N LEU A 437 -15.72 29.05 0.29
CA LEU A 437 -15.87 27.68 0.80
C LEU A 437 -15.61 27.62 2.30
N ILE A 438 -14.67 28.42 2.82
CA ILE A 438 -14.30 28.43 4.23
C ILE A 438 -15.47 29.00 5.05
N GLY A 439 -15.86 28.28 6.10
CA GLY A 439 -17.02 28.57 6.94
C GLY A 439 -18.38 28.14 6.36
N ARG A 440 -18.42 27.57 5.14
CA ARG A 440 -19.66 27.08 4.51
C ARG A 440 -19.59 25.59 4.15
N ASN A 441 -18.52 25.18 3.52
CA ASN A 441 -18.24 23.81 3.08
C ASN A 441 -17.00 23.24 3.76
N LEU A 442 -16.02 24.10 4.03
CA LEU A 442 -14.76 23.75 4.68
C LEU A 442 -14.66 24.46 6.02
N PHE A 443 -14.36 23.70 7.07
CA PHE A 443 -14.38 24.22 8.44
C PHE A 443 -13.06 23.95 9.15
N SER A 444 -12.40 25.01 9.64
CA SER A 444 -11.25 24.90 10.52
C SER A 444 -11.75 24.66 11.94
N SER A 445 -11.85 23.38 12.33
CA SER A 445 -12.38 22.98 13.62
C SER A 445 -11.99 21.55 14.00
N ASN A 446 -12.01 21.28 15.30
CA ASN A 446 -11.86 19.89 15.75
C ASN A 446 -13.14 19.09 15.45
N ALA A 447 -13.02 17.98 14.75
CA ALA A 447 -14.16 17.11 14.39
C ALA A 447 -14.97 16.62 15.60
N PHE A 448 -14.37 16.57 16.80
CA PHE A 448 -15.03 16.16 18.04
C PHE A 448 -15.60 17.33 18.86
N ASP A 449 -15.46 18.58 18.39
CA ASP A 449 -16.10 19.73 19.01
C ASP A 449 -17.58 19.80 18.57
N GLU A 450 -18.46 19.42 19.45
CA GLU A 450 -19.90 19.41 19.19
C GLU A 450 -20.55 20.81 19.14
N LYS A 451 -19.82 21.83 19.59
CA LYS A 451 -20.23 23.22 19.51
C LYS A 451 -19.73 23.92 18.25
N ALA A 452 -18.91 23.23 17.47
CA ALA A 452 -18.37 23.78 16.25
C ALA A 452 -19.44 24.12 15.22
N ALA A 453 -19.24 25.21 14.47
CA ALA A 453 -20.20 25.76 13.53
C ALA A 453 -20.67 24.77 12.46
N PHE A 454 -19.84 23.84 12.02
CA PHE A 454 -20.23 22.86 11.01
C PHE A 454 -21.39 21.96 11.46
N ASN A 455 -21.52 21.67 12.76
CA ASN A 455 -22.64 20.86 13.26
C ASN A 455 -24.00 21.53 13.07
N ALA A 456 -24.07 22.83 12.80
CA ALA A 456 -25.28 23.57 12.52
C ALA A 456 -25.63 23.64 11.01
N VAL A 457 -24.80 23.08 10.14
CA VAL A 457 -25.04 23.07 8.70
C VAL A 457 -25.91 21.88 8.31
N GLU A 458 -26.85 22.09 7.40
CA GLU A 458 -27.90 21.14 7.05
C GLU A 458 -27.43 19.70 6.78
N PRO A 459 -26.41 19.41 5.95
CA PRO A 459 -26.01 18.04 5.72
C PRO A 459 -25.49 17.32 6.97
N PHE A 460 -24.91 18.05 7.94
CA PHE A 460 -24.42 17.46 9.19
C PHE A 460 -25.58 17.17 10.15
N ILE A 461 -26.58 18.04 10.21
CA ILE A 461 -27.76 17.87 11.08
C ILE A 461 -28.60 16.68 10.63
N ASN A 462 -28.85 16.58 9.32
CA ASN A 462 -29.81 15.63 8.75
C ASN A 462 -29.17 14.29 8.35
N LYS A 463 -27.88 14.04 8.69
CA LYS A 463 -27.14 12.87 8.21
C LYS A 463 -27.21 12.72 6.68
N GLY A 464 -27.12 13.84 5.98
CA GLY A 464 -27.37 13.96 4.55
C GLY A 464 -26.19 13.64 3.67
N PHE A 465 -25.19 12.90 4.16
CA PHE A 465 -24.01 12.51 3.39
C PHE A 465 -24.19 11.12 2.78
N ASP A 466 -23.91 11.02 1.48
CA ASP A 466 -23.93 9.76 0.73
C ASP A 466 -22.58 9.01 0.86
N ALA A 467 -21.50 9.77 1.07
CA ALA A 467 -20.17 9.21 1.33
C ALA A 467 -19.45 9.99 2.44
N ILE A 468 -18.76 9.27 3.33
CA ILE A 468 -17.84 9.82 4.31
C ILE A 468 -16.50 9.11 4.15
N ILE A 469 -15.47 9.89 3.82
CA ILE A 469 -14.15 9.41 3.44
C ILE A 469 -13.07 10.11 4.24
N GLY A 470 -11.84 9.63 4.19
CA GLY A 470 -10.71 10.33 4.79
C GLY A 470 -9.58 9.43 5.30
N ASN A 471 -8.50 10.08 5.73
CA ASN A 471 -7.37 9.48 6.40
C ASN A 471 -7.15 10.19 7.76
N PRO A 472 -7.92 9.84 8.80
CA PRO A 472 -7.82 10.50 10.10
C PRO A 472 -6.46 10.24 10.76
N PRO A 473 -6.00 11.10 11.70
CA PRO A 473 -4.75 10.90 12.41
C PRO A 473 -4.76 9.59 13.21
N TRP A 474 -3.67 8.79 13.11
CA TRP A 474 -3.63 7.44 13.67
C TRP A 474 -3.10 7.36 15.10
N THR A 475 -2.13 8.20 15.43
CA THR A 475 -1.51 8.22 16.75
C THR A 475 -1.27 9.65 17.20
N GLN A 476 -1.32 9.88 18.50
CA GLN A 476 -0.98 11.15 19.13
C GLN A 476 -0.06 10.90 20.30
N SER A 477 0.83 11.83 20.60
CA SER A 477 1.71 11.76 21.76
C SER A 477 0.93 11.83 23.09
N LYS A 478 -0.20 12.56 23.07
CA LYS A 478 -1.15 12.65 24.18
C LYS A 478 -2.56 12.58 23.63
N ALA A 479 -3.46 11.94 24.38
CA ALA A 479 -4.87 11.89 24.05
C ALA A 479 -5.50 13.30 24.02
N ASN A 480 -6.19 13.61 22.89
CA ASN A 480 -6.93 14.88 22.81
C ASN A 480 -8.11 14.88 23.77
N PRO A 481 -8.30 15.93 24.61
CA PRO A 481 -9.39 15.99 25.58
C PRO A 481 -10.77 15.89 24.96
N LEU A 482 -11.03 16.53 23.80
CA LEU A 482 -12.32 16.48 23.09
C LEU A 482 -12.62 15.08 22.60
N THR A 483 -11.64 14.43 21.95
CA THR A 483 -11.75 13.03 21.49
C THR A 483 -12.01 12.07 22.66
N THR A 484 -11.29 12.27 23.77
CA THR A 484 -11.45 11.44 24.96
C THR A 484 -12.83 11.65 25.60
N SER A 485 -13.29 12.90 25.69
CA SER A 485 -14.63 13.23 26.23
C SER A 485 -15.73 12.64 25.37
N TYR A 486 -15.62 12.76 24.04
CA TYR A 486 -16.55 12.17 23.09
C TYR A 486 -16.67 10.65 23.30
N CYS A 487 -15.57 9.93 23.34
CA CYS A 487 -15.57 8.47 23.50
C CYS A 487 -16.09 8.00 24.87
N LYS A 488 -15.89 8.79 25.93
CA LYS A 488 -16.35 8.46 27.29
C LYS A 488 -17.82 8.82 27.52
N ARG A 489 -18.47 9.49 26.59
CA ARG A 489 -19.89 9.86 26.75
C ARG A 489 -20.75 8.62 26.82
N LYS A 490 -21.64 8.61 27.84
CA LYS A 490 -22.64 7.55 27.98
C LYS A 490 -23.70 7.65 26.89
N ARG A 491 -23.91 6.59 26.16
CA ARG A 491 -24.92 6.42 25.10
C ARG A 491 -25.72 5.13 25.35
N PRO A 492 -26.48 5.06 26.44
CA PRO A 492 -27.24 3.85 26.79
C PRO A 492 -28.33 3.53 25.77
N ASP A 493 -28.91 4.55 25.14
CA ASP A 493 -29.85 4.46 24.04
C ASP A 493 -29.27 3.82 22.76
N GLU A 494 -27.96 3.95 22.57
CA GLU A 494 -27.22 3.32 21.47
C GLU A 494 -26.51 2.02 21.89
N GLY A 495 -26.72 1.52 23.11
CA GLY A 495 -26.08 0.32 23.64
C GLY A 495 -24.67 0.52 24.22
N TYR A 496 -24.25 1.77 24.45
CA TYR A 496 -22.92 2.12 24.97
C TYR A 496 -22.99 2.86 26.33
N PRO A 497 -23.43 2.21 27.42
CA PRO A 497 -23.61 2.87 28.72
C PRO A 497 -22.30 3.36 29.35
N GLU A 498 -21.15 2.84 28.93
CA GLU A 498 -19.82 3.25 29.40
C GLU A 498 -19.05 4.15 28.40
N GLY A 499 -19.72 4.52 27.29
CA GLY A 499 -19.12 5.23 26.17
C GLY A 499 -18.64 4.30 25.04
N TYR A 500 -18.23 4.90 23.91
CA TYR A 500 -17.80 4.15 22.76
C TYR A 500 -16.50 3.38 23.03
N PRO A 501 -16.43 2.08 22.73
CA PRO A 501 -15.25 1.28 22.96
C PRO A 501 -14.17 1.61 21.91
N ILE A 502 -12.99 2.00 22.40
CA ILE A 502 -11.78 2.20 21.61
C ILE A 502 -10.61 1.47 22.26
N ALA A 503 -9.65 0.98 21.48
CA ALA A 503 -8.51 0.22 22.01
C ALA A 503 -7.62 1.08 22.90
N ARG A 504 -7.29 2.30 22.46
CA ARG A 504 -6.48 3.28 23.19
C ARG A 504 -6.93 4.69 22.88
N SER A 505 -6.86 5.57 23.88
CA SER A 505 -7.18 7.00 23.73
C SER A 505 -6.19 7.78 22.88
N GLU A 506 -4.97 7.24 22.71
CA GLU A 506 -3.91 7.78 21.85
C GLU A 506 -4.04 7.35 20.37
N ASN A 507 -5.07 6.57 20.02
CA ASN A 507 -5.39 6.17 18.65
C ASN A 507 -6.72 6.86 18.24
N PRO A 508 -6.67 8.10 17.76
CA PRO A 508 -7.86 8.88 17.43
C PRO A 508 -8.63 8.32 16.22
N ASP A 509 -7.98 7.62 15.31
CA ASP A 509 -8.60 7.03 14.11
C ASP A 509 -9.83 6.16 14.43
N GLN A 510 -9.81 5.41 15.53
CA GLN A 510 -10.98 4.65 15.97
C GLN A 510 -12.13 5.54 16.46
N ALA A 511 -11.80 6.65 17.13
CA ALA A 511 -12.79 7.62 17.53
C ALA A 511 -13.42 8.31 16.30
N PHE A 512 -12.62 8.59 15.26
CA PHE A 512 -13.14 9.12 13.98
C PHE A 512 -14.13 8.16 13.33
N LEU A 513 -13.89 6.85 13.35
CA LEU A 513 -14.83 5.87 12.83
C LEU A 513 -16.18 5.93 13.60
N TRP A 514 -16.14 6.10 14.93
CA TRP A 514 -17.35 6.36 15.71
C TRP A 514 -18.02 7.69 15.35
N ARG A 515 -17.22 8.76 15.20
CA ARG A 515 -17.74 10.11 14.86
C ARG A 515 -18.42 10.14 13.49
N VAL A 516 -17.92 9.36 12.52
CA VAL A 516 -18.58 9.16 11.22
C VAL A 516 -20.01 8.69 11.39
N GLY A 517 -20.29 7.81 12.34
CA GLY A 517 -21.64 7.33 12.64
C GLY A 517 -22.63 8.42 13.06
N ASP A 518 -22.17 9.56 13.59
CA ASP A 518 -23.04 10.70 13.91
C ASP A 518 -23.60 11.38 12.66
N PHE A 519 -22.88 11.30 11.52
CA PHE A 519 -23.23 11.96 10.26
C PHE A 519 -23.69 10.98 9.16
N ALA A 520 -23.51 9.67 9.39
CA ALA A 520 -23.92 8.62 8.46
C ALA A 520 -25.37 8.19 8.66
N ASN A 521 -26.08 7.95 7.56
CA ASN A 521 -27.32 7.19 7.52
C ASN A 521 -27.05 5.76 7.00
N GLU A 522 -28.09 4.92 6.92
CA GLU A 522 -27.97 3.51 6.53
C GLU A 522 -27.35 3.30 5.13
N ASN A 523 -27.54 4.24 4.21
CA ASN A 523 -27.07 4.18 2.84
C ASN A 523 -25.67 4.80 2.67
N THR A 524 -25.20 5.56 3.64
CA THR A 524 -23.91 6.26 3.57
C THR A 524 -22.78 5.27 3.35
N SER A 525 -22.00 5.45 2.28
CA SER A 525 -20.74 4.71 2.04
C SER A 525 -19.63 5.31 2.88
N ILE A 526 -18.90 4.47 3.59
CA ILE A 526 -17.80 4.87 4.46
C ILE A 526 -16.49 4.34 3.86
N GLY A 527 -15.47 5.19 3.73
CA GLY A 527 -14.13 4.82 3.26
C GLY A 527 -13.04 5.51 4.07
N LEU A 528 -12.45 4.81 5.06
CA LEU A 528 -11.45 5.38 5.95
C LEU A 528 -10.14 4.60 5.91
N ILE A 529 -9.03 5.33 5.95
CA ILE A 529 -7.69 4.76 6.13
C ILE A 529 -7.35 4.84 7.61
N LEU A 530 -7.18 3.69 8.25
CA LEU A 530 -7.02 3.54 9.70
C LEU A 530 -5.69 2.88 10.02
N HIS A 531 -5.22 3.01 11.26
CA HIS A 531 -4.09 2.24 11.76
C HIS A 531 -4.50 0.77 11.95
N SER A 532 -3.77 -0.19 11.38
CA SER A 532 -4.17 -1.61 11.42
C SER A 532 -4.00 -2.28 12.79
N LYS A 533 -3.07 -1.80 13.63
CA LYS A 533 -2.74 -2.44 14.92
C LYS A 533 -3.94 -2.69 15.85
N PRO A 534 -4.92 -1.77 16.01
CA PRO A 534 -6.07 -2.02 16.86
C PRO A 534 -6.88 -3.25 16.43
N PHE A 535 -6.97 -3.53 15.13
CA PHE A 535 -7.71 -4.66 14.59
C PHE A 535 -7.03 -6.01 14.82
N PHE A 536 -5.71 -6.00 15.03
CA PHE A 536 -4.89 -7.19 15.31
C PHE A 536 -4.47 -7.33 16.77
N SER A 537 -4.78 -6.34 17.60
CA SER A 537 -4.45 -6.40 19.04
C SER A 537 -5.35 -7.40 19.76
N ASN A 538 -4.71 -8.24 20.60
CA ASN A 538 -5.37 -9.31 21.36
C ASN A 538 -5.71 -8.88 22.80
N THR A 539 -5.60 -7.58 23.13
CA THR A 539 -6.03 -7.11 24.44
C THR A 539 -7.55 -7.12 24.55
N PRO A 540 -8.15 -7.42 25.72
CA PRO A 540 -9.61 -7.45 25.87
C PRO A 540 -10.29 -6.15 25.45
N LYS A 541 -9.63 -5.00 25.69
CA LYS A 541 -10.14 -3.68 25.30
C LYS A 541 -10.16 -3.50 23.78
N ALA A 542 -9.10 -3.90 23.08
CA ALA A 542 -9.02 -3.81 21.62
C ALA A 542 -10.00 -4.79 20.95
N TRP A 543 -10.17 -5.97 21.52
CA TRP A 543 -11.15 -6.94 21.04
C TRP A 543 -12.56 -6.38 21.15
N LYS A 544 -12.98 -5.87 22.32
CA LYS A 544 -14.28 -5.20 22.49
C LYS A 544 -14.51 -4.06 21.48
N ALA A 545 -13.49 -3.25 21.24
CA ALA A 545 -13.55 -2.16 20.27
C ALA A 545 -13.77 -2.68 18.84
N LYS A 546 -13.02 -3.72 18.44
CA LYS A 546 -13.15 -4.37 17.13
C LYS A 546 -14.55 -4.98 16.95
N GLU A 547 -15.00 -5.76 17.92
CA GLU A 547 -16.34 -6.37 17.92
C GLU A 547 -17.44 -5.32 17.73
N ALA A 548 -17.39 -4.24 18.53
CA ALA A 548 -18.39 -3.18 18.47
C ALA A 548 -18.38 -2.46 17.10
N LEU A 549 -17.22 -2.18 16.52
CA LEU A 549 -17.11 -1.52 15.22
C LEU A 549 -17.64 -2.41 14.09
N PHE A 550 -17.31 -3.71 14.09
CA PHE A 550 -17.80 -4.66 13.08
C PHE A 550 -19.31 -4.91 13.19
N LYS A 551 -19.90 -4.77 14.39
CA LYS A 551 -21.36 -4.82 14.57
C LYS A 551 -22.04 -3.53 14.15
N ARG A 552 -21.46 -2.37 14.49
CA ARG A 552 -22.06 -1.04 14.24
C ARG A 552 -22.06 -0.65 12.77
N PHE A 553 -21.03 -1.02 12.02
CA PHE A 553 -20.87 -0.67 10.60
C PHE A 553 -20.79 -1.95 9.76
N LYS A 554 -21.58 -2.00 8.70
CA LYS A 554 -21.58 -3.14 7.78
C LYS A 554 -20.34 -3.07 6.86
N PRO A 555 -19.29 -3.84 7.11
CA PRO A 555 -18.11 -3.84 6.25
C PRO A 555 -18.46 -4.47 4.90
N ARG A 556 -17.88 -3.95 3.84
CA ARG A 556 -17.91 -4.49 2.48
C ARG A 556 -16.55 -5.00 2.07
N VAL A 557 -15.54 -4.16 2.24
CA VAL A 557 -14.14 -4.47 1.95
C VAL A 557 -13.26 -3.92 3.06
N VAL A 558 -12.33 -4.73 3.53
CA VAL A 558 -11.26 -4.33 4.45
C VAL A 558 -9.93 -4.64 3.79
N ILE A 559 -9.08 -3.63 3.56
CA ILE A 559 -7.80 -3.81 2.89
C ILE A 559 -6.68 -3.69 3.92
N ASN A 560 -5.97 -4.78 4.19
CA ASN A 560 -4.84 -4.79 5.11
C ASN A 560 -3.53 -4.51 4.36
N LEU A 561 -3.00 -3.31 4.53
CA LEU A 561 -1.76 -2.84 3.89
C LEU A 561 -0.50 -3.08 4.73
N SER A 562 -0.58 -3.85 5.83
CA SER A 562 0.54 -4.08 6.76
C SER A 562 1.76 -4.72 6.10
N LYS A 563 1.57 -5.52 5.03
CA LYS A 563 2.66 -6.12 4.25
C LYS A 563 3.47 -5.06 3.49
N LEU A 564 2.84 -3.95 3.09
CA LEU A 564 3.44 -2.87 2.30
C LEU A 564 4.09 -1.76 3.14
N ARG A 565 3.94 -1.76 4.46
CA ARG A 565 4.35 -0.65 5.35
C ARG A 565 5.83 -0.22 5.19
N ARG A 566 6.74 -1.17 4.99
CA ARG A 566 8.19 -0.90 4.85
C ARG A 566 8.62 -0.55 3.43
N GLU A 567 7.69 -0.57 2.47
CA GLU A 567 7.91 -0.21 1.07
C GLU A 567 7.55 1.26 0.78
N ARG A 568 7.51 2.11 1.82
CA ARG A 568 7.16 3.54 1.70
C ARG A 568 5.75 3.76 1.14
N LEU A 569 4.79 2.99 1.63
CA LEU A 569 3.37 3.26 1.36
C LEU A 569 3.03 4.72 1.71
N PHE A 570 3.50 5.20 2.87
CA PHE A 570 3.49 6.61 3.24
C PHE A 570 4.93 7.15 3.26
N PRO A 571 5.21 8.30 2.63
CA PRO A 571 6.57 8.81 2.48
C PRO A 571 7.35 8.95 3.80
N ASN A 572 6.66 9.36 4.87
CA ASN A 572 7.25 9.72 6.16
C ASN A 572 6.84 8.80 7.30
N SER A 573 6.17 7.67 7.03
CA SER A 573 5.69 6.76 8.06
C SER A 573 5.83 5.29 7.65
N GLU A 574 6.25 4.47 8.61
CA GLU A 574 6.21 3.00 8.51
C GLU A 574 5.05 2.40 9.33
N ALA A 575 4.07 3.19 9.73
CA ALA A 575 2.92 2.68 10.46
C ALA A 575 2.08 1.75 9.56
N PRO A 576 1.59 0.63 10.09
CA PRO A 576 0.75 -0.29 9.32
C PRO A 576 -0.64 0.30 9.12
N ALA A 577 -1.10 0.35 7.89
CA ALA A 577 -2.40 0.89 7.50
C ALA A 577 -3.43 -0.20 7.16
N MET A 578 -4.69 0.15 7.35
CA MET A 578 -5.86 -0.63 6.95
C MET A 578 -6.89 0.31 6.33
N VAL A 579 -7.50 -0.07 5.22
CA VAL A 579 -8.64 0.64 4.65
C VAL A 579 -9.91 -0.08 5.07
N PHE A 580 -10.83 0.66 5.68
CA PHE A 580 -12.17 0.18 6.01
C PHE A 580 -13.16 0.77 5.02
N ILE A 581 -13.87 -0.08 4.28
CA ILE A 581 -14.95 0.32 3.37
C ILE A 581 -16.23 -0.41 3.77
N GLY A 582 -17.28 0.34 4.02
CA GLY A 582 -18.53 -0.23 4.50
C GLY A 582 -19.73 0.72 4.35
N LYS A 583 -20.81 0.38 5.03
CA LYS A 583 -22.04 1.16 5.10
C LYS A 583 -22.34 1.64 6.53
N GLY A 584 -23.07 2.75 6.66
CA GLY A 584 -23.50 3.34 7.93
C GLY A 584 -24.56 2.54 8.71
N CYS A 585 -25.00 1.39 8.19
CA CYS A 585 -25.97 0.52 8.85
C CYS A 585 -25.30 -0.55 9.72
N GLU A 586 -26.05 -1.13 10.63
CA GLU A 586 -25.60 -2.24 11.46
C GLU A 586 -25.42 -3.53 10.66
N SER A 587 -24.43 -4.33 11.04
CA SER A 587 -24.19 -5.65 10.45
C SER A 587 -25.15 -6.69 10.99
N GLN A 588 -25.52 -7.64 10.13
CA GLN A 588 -26.24 -8.85 10.53
C GLN A 588 -25.26 -10.03 10.69
N PRO A 589 -25.51 -11.00 11.56
CA PRO A 589 -24.61 -12.15 11.75
C PRO A 589 -24.27 -12.93 10.47
N LYS A 590 -25.18 -12.96 9.50
CA LYS A 590 -25.01 -13.62 8.19
C LYS A 590 -24.21 -12.79 7.18
N ASP A 591 -23.91 -11.53 7.47
CA ASP A 591 -23.17 -10.67 6.57
C ASP A 591 -21.73 -11.15 6.43
N SER A 592 -21.17 -10.89 5.26
CA SER A 592 -19.78 -11.19 4.95
C SER A 592 -19.14 -10.02 4.24
N PHE A 593 -17.82 -9.93 4.33
CA PHE A 593 -17.02 -8.91 3.67
C PHE A 593 -15.78 -9.53 3.04
N TYR A 594 -15.12 -8.76 2.18
CA TYR A 594 -13.84 -9.15 1.59
C TYR A 594 -12.68 -8.56 2.38
N LEU A 595 -11.79 -9.41 2.88
CA LEU A 595 -10.49 -9.02 3.40
C LEU A 595 -9.48 -9.10 2.24
N VAL A 596 -8.87 -7.98 1.89
CA VAL A 596 -7.88 -7.86 0.82
C VAL A 596 -6.51 -7.61 1.43
N CYS A 597 -5.53 -8.42 1.07
CA CYS A 597 -4.18 -8.36 1.62
C CYS A 597 -3.15 -8.30 0.49
N PRO A 598 -2.90 -7.12 -0.12
CA PRO A 598 -1.95 -6.99 -1.20
C PRO A 598 -0.55 -7.46 -0.79
N GLU A 599 0.10 -8.17 -1.71
CA GLU A 599 1.46 -8.64 -1.50
C GLU A 599 2.48 -7.57 -1.91
N ARG A 600 3.65 -7.70 -1.33
CA ARG A 600 4.81 -6.91 -1.71
C ARG A 600 5.24 -7.26 -3.13
N SER A 601 5.38 -6.27 -4.01
CA SER A 601 5.86 -6.43 -5.39
C SER A 601 6.96 -5.42 -5.72
N LEU A 602 7.73 -5.70 -6.76
CA LEU A 602 8.71 -4.75 -7.30
C LEU A 602 8.00 -3.54 -7.92
N ASP A 603 6.84 -3.74 -8.53
CA ASP A 603 6.01 -2.67 -9.10
C ASP A 603 5.56 -1.68 -8.03
N PHE A 604 5.14 -2.15 -6.86
CA PHE A 604 4.83 -1.26 -5.75
C PHE A 604 6.06 -0.45 -5.29
N ARG A 605 7.20 -1.11 -5.18
CA ARG A 605 8.44 -0.46 -4.71
C ARG A 605 8.93 0.60 -5.69
N GLN A 606 8.95 0.29 -6.98
CA GLN A 606 9.53 1.15 -8.02
C GLN A 606 8.53 2.17 -8.57
N HIS A 607 7.28 1.82 -8.66
CA HIS A 607 6.25 2.65 -9.27
C HIS A 607 5.12 3.05 -8.31
N GLY A 608 4.87 2.29 -7.24
CA GLY A 608 3.82 2.55 -6.24
C GLY A 608 2.49 1.90 -6.56
N ILE A 609 2.45 0.98 -7.51
CA ILE A 609 1.24 0.26 -7.89
C ILE A 609 0.90 -0.79 -6.83
N ILE A 610 -0.31 -0.71 -6.28
CA ILE A 610 -0.85 -1.74 -5.37
C ILE A 610 -1.56 -2.79 -6.22
N GLU A 611 -0.94 -3.95 -6.34
CA GLU A 611 -1.51 -5.07 -7.08
C GLU A 611 -2.40 -5.91 -6.19
N ILE A 612 -3.59 -6.22 -6.68
CA ILE A 612 -4.58 -7.06 -6.00
C ILE A 612 -5.00 -8.18 -6.96
N GLY A 613 -4.53 -9.39 -6.68
CA GLY A 613 -4.95 -10.60 -7.36
C GLY A 613 -6.02 -11.36 -6.59
N PRO A 614 -6.65 -12.37 -7.20
CA PRO A 614 -7.63 -13.23 -6.53
C PRO A 614 -7.09 -13.90 -5.26
N GLU A 615 -5.81 -14.24 -5.24
CA GLU A 615 -5.09 -14.84 -4.10
C GLU A 615 -4.97 -13.91 -2.89
N ASN A 616 -5.14 -12.60 -3.11
CA ASN A 616 -5.09 -11.60 -2.04
C ASN A 616 -6.45 -11.36 -1.37
N ILE A 617 -7.51 -12.03 -1.82
CA ILE A 617 -8.89 -11.74 -1.44
C ILE A 617 -9.47 -12.93 -0.68
N ASN A 618 -9.85 -12.71 0.57
CA ASN A 618 -10.54 -13.68 1.42
C ASN A 618 -11.95 -13.17 1.75
N ARG A 619 -12.95 -14.03 1.65
CA ARG A 619 -14.31 -13.74 2.11
C ARG A 619 -14.49 -14.20 3.55
N LEU A 620 -14.80 -13.29 4.45
CA LEU A 620 -14.95 -13.55 5.88
C LEU A 620 -16.37 -13.23 6.35
N SER A 621 -16.87 -13.97 7.35
CA SER A 621 -18.10 -13.61 8.04
C SER A 621 -17.85 -12.44 9.01
N VAL A 622 -18.80 -11.55 9.13
CA VAL A 622 -18.73 -10.43 10.08
C VAL A 622 -18.72 -10.96 11.50
N ASP A 623 -19.57 -11.93 11.81
CA ASP A 623 -19.62 -12.53 13.14
C ASP A 623 -18.31 -13.19 13.53
N GLY A 624 -17.71 -13.97 12.63
CA GLY A 624 -16.39 -14.59 12.85
C GLY A 624 -15.29 -13.56 13.10
N ALA A 625 -15.23 -12.49 12.30
CA ALA A 625 -14.25 -11.42 12.48
C ALA A 625 -14.45 -10.62 13.77
N ALA A 626 -15.70 -10.50 14.24
CA ALA A 626 -16.05 -9.86 15.50
C ALA A 626 -15.66 -10.72 16.72
N THR A 627 -15.91 -12.03 16.65
CA THR A 627 -15.82 -12.95 17.80
C THR A 627 -14.50 -13.69 17.92
N ASP A 628 -13.83 -14.04 16.80
CA ASP A 628 -12.48 -14.65 16.83
C ASP A 628 -11.38 -13.59 16.71
N PRO A 629 -10.55 -13.39 17.75
CA PRO A 629 -9.50 -12.40 17.73
C PRO A 629 -8.42 -12.66 16.68
N ASP A 630 -8.23 -13.89 16.25
CA ASP A 630 -7.15 -14.30 15.35
C ASP A 630 -7.59 -14.38 13.87
N MET A 631 -8.89 -14.35 13.58
CA MET A 631 -9.44 -14.54 12.23
C MET A 631 -8.83 -13.59 11.20
N LEU A 632 -8.82 -12.29 11.47
CA LEU A 632 -8.24 -11.29 10.54
C LEU A 632 -6.75 -11.54 10.30
N LYS A 633 -6.04 -11.95 11.35
CA LYS A 633 -4.60 -12.22 11.27
C LYS A 633 -4.30 -13.46 10.45
N VAL A 634 -4.96 -14.56 10.72
CA VAL A 634 -4.78 -15.81 9.97
C VAL A 634 -5.15 -15.61 8.51
N ALA A 635 -6.31 -15.00 8.23
CA ALA A 635 -6.75 -14.73 6.86
C ALA A 635 -5.85 -13.73 6.11
N SER A 636 -5.05 -12.91 6.82
CA SER A 636 -4.08 -12.01 6.18
C SER A 636 -2.80 -12.71 5.71
N TRP A 637 -2.46 -13.87 6.28
CA TRP A 637 -1.18 -14.52 6.06
C TRP A 637 -1.28 -15.98 5.59
N ALA A 638 -2.44 -16.58 5.71
CA ALA A 638 -2.64 -18.01 5.56
C ALA A 638 -4.04 -18.35 4.99
N SER A 639 -4.34 -19.62 4.82
CA SER A 639 -5.54 -20.14 4.20
C SER A 639 -6.63 -20.55 5.21
N ALA A 640 -7.76 -21.03 4.69
CA ALA A 640 -8.81 -21.62 5.51
C ALA A 640 -8.36 -22.92 6.22
N ARG A 641 -7.43 -23.68 5.60
CA ARG A 641 -6.84 -24.88 6.23
C ARG A 641 -6.00 -24.52 7.45
N ASP A 642 -5.21 -23.45 7.35
CA ASP A 642 -4.43 -22.93 8.46
C ASP A 642 -5.35 -22.44 9.59
N MET A 643 -6.47 -21.78 9.26
CA MET A 643 -7.47 -21.36 10.24
C MET A 643 -8.01 -22.57 11.02
N SER A 644 -8.36 -23.65 10.30
CA SER A 644 -8.87 -24.88 10.92
C SER A 644 -7.84 -25.51 11.86
N LEU A 645 -6.57 -25.56 11.45
CA LEU A 645 -5.47 -26.07 12.27
C LEU A 645 -5.28 -25.23 13.54
N ILE A 646 -5.22 -23.90 13.41
CA ILE A 646 -5.07 -22.97 14.55
C ILE A 646 -6.24 -23.13 15.54
N GLN A 647 -7.47 -23.22 15.04
CA GLN A 647 -8.66 -23.41 15.88
C GLN A 647 -8.62 -24.77 16.58
N ARG A 648 -8.25 -25.87 15.89
CA ARG A 648 -8.11 -27.21 16.48
C ARG A 648 -7.09 -27.20 17.61
N ILE A 649 -5.90 -26.64 17.39
CA ILE A 649 -4.84 -26.54 18.41
C ILE A 649 -5.33 -25.75 19.62
N LYS A 650 -6.02 -24.62 19.44
CA LYS A 650 -6.58 -23.81 20.52
C LYS A 650 -7.65 -24.53 21.33
N LEU A 651 -8.44 -25.37 20.71
CA LEU A 651 -9.53 -26.11 21.36
C LEU A 651 -9.02 -27.33 22.12
N VAL A 652 -8.02 -28.03 21.57
CA VAL A 652 -7.56 -29.32 22.12
C VAL A 652 -6.57 -29.14 23.26
N PHE A 653 -5.68 -28.14 23.20
CA PHE A 653 -4.58 -28.03 24.13
C PHE A 653 -4.70 -26.84 25.08
N PRO A 654 -4.31 -27.01 26.37
CA PRO A 654 -4.32 -25.92 27.34
C PRO A 654 -3.24 -24.86 27.00
N LEU A 655 -3.47 -23.60 27.40
CA LEU A 655 -2.49 -22.55 27.24
C LEU A 655 -1.22 -22.82 28.08
N ILE A 656 -0.06 -22.38 27.58
CA ILE A 656 1.23 -22.56 28.25
C ILE A 656 1.20 -22.10 29.72
N GLU A 657 0.53 -20.97 30.03
CA GLU A 657 0.41 -20.46 31.40
C GLU A 657 -0.32 -21.42 32.36
N LYS A 658 -1.24 -22.24 31.84
CA LYS A 658 -1.94 -23.26 32.63
C LYS A 658 -1.05 -24.49 32.89
N VAL A 659 -0.24 -24.88 31.90
CA VAL A 659 0.68 -26.02 32.01
C VAL A 659 1.83 -25.71 32.96
N VAL A 660 2.37 -24.49 32.89
CA VAL A 660 3.51 -24.01 33.70
C VAL A 660 3.06 -23.49 35.06
N GLY A 661 1.80 -23.07 35.23
CA GLY A 661 1.30 -22.45 36.47
C GLY A 661 1.77 -21.01 36.68
N SER A 662 2.43 -20.40 35.68
CA SER A 662 2.88 -18.99 35.73
C SER A 662 2.83 -18.34 34.36
N LYS A 663 2.72 -17.00 34.31
CA LYS A 663 2.75 -16.23 33.09
C LYS A 663 4.18 -15.87 32.68
N PRO A 664 4.49 -15.88 31.37
CA PRO A 664 5.72 -15.25 30.88
C PRO A 664 5.81 -13.80 31.34
N LYS A 665 6.98 -13.36 31.80
CA LYS A 665 7.21 -12.01 32.30
C LYS A 665 8.29 -11.31 31.48
N GLN A 666 8.02 -10.06 31.11
CA GLN A 666 9.01 -9.19 30.48
C GLN A 666 10.07 -8.76 31.44
N GLY A 667 11.31 -8.63 30.99
CA GLY A 667 12.40 -8.09 31.77
C GLY A 667 12.26 -6.60 32.15
N PHE A 668 13.26 -6.01 32.75
CA PHE A 668 13.23 -4.63 33.21
C PHE A 668 13.21 -3.63 32.06
N ILE A 669 12.66 -2.43 32.29
CA ILE A 669 12.69 -1.29 31.38
C ILE A 669 13.73 -0.29 31.87
N ALA A 670 14.72 0.00 31.02
CA ALA A 670 15.81 0.91 31.35
C ALA A 670 15.36 2.39 31.37
N GLY A 671 14.65 2.88 30.41
CA GLY A 671 14.00 4.20 30.23
C GLY A 671 14.44 5.35 31.15
N ASN A 672 13.46 6.09 31.66
CA ASN A 672 13.69 7.12 32.69
C ASN A 672 14.08 6.47 34.00
N ARG A 673 15.31 6.68 34.45
CA ARG A 673 15.89 6.10 35.66
C ARG A 673 15.27 6.68 36.95
N SER A 674 13.99 6.34 37.20
CA SER A 674 13.17 6.94 38.27
C SER A 674 13.00 6.04 39.52
N ARG A 675 13.30 4.74 39.41
CA ARG A 675 13.09 3.78 40.48
C ARG A 675 14.39 3.07 40.83
N LYS A 676 14.67 2.93 42.12
CA LYS A 676 15.84 2.19 42.63
C LYS A 676 15.70 0.70 42.33
N VAL A 677 16.77 0.10 41.87
CA VAL A 677 16.85 -1.33 41.60
C VAL A 677 16.89 -2.09 42.93
N PRO A 678 16.14 -3.19 43.08
CA PRO A 678 16.26 -4.07 44.24
C PRO A 678 17.69 -4.62 44.39
N ASP A 679 18.25 -4.56 45.55
CA ASP A 679 19.64 -4.97 45.83
C ASP A 679 19.90 -6.46 45.49
N GLU A 680 18.85 -7.30 45.54
CA GLU A 680 18.87 -8.72 45.15
C GLU A 680 19.24 -8.96 43.69
N LEU A 681 19.05 -7.97 42.80
CA LEU A 681 19.38 -8.06 41.36
C LEU A 681 20.84 -7.75 41.10
N ASN A 682 21.46 -6.96 41.97
CA ASN A 682 22.90 -6.72 41.93
C ASN A 682 23.64 -8.04 42.14
N GLN A 683 24.77 -8.23 41.47
CA GLN A 683 25.57 -9.47 41.50
C GLN A 683 24.96 -10.66 40.77
N LYS A 684 23.80 -10.53 40.11
CA LYS A 684 23.32 -11.54 39.17
C LYS A 684 23.94 -11.32 37.77
N LYS A 685 24.06 -12.39 37.01
CA LYS A 685 24.46 -12.31 35.59
C LYS A 685 23.42 -11.57 34.77
N TRP A 686 23.88 -10.84 33.75
CA TRP A 686 23.07 -9.96 32.96
C TRP A 686 23.13 -10.32 31.46
N LEU A 687 21.97 -10.54 30.86
CA LEU A 687 21.83 -10.81 29.44
C LEU A 687 21.54 -9.49 28.68
N PRO A 688 22.53 -8.91 27.99
CA PRO A 688 22.34 -7.67 27.23
C PRO A 688 21.46 -7.90 26.00
N SER A 689 20.75 -6.86 25.56
CA SER A 689 19.86 -6.90 24.40
C SER A 689 20.55 -7.19 23.05
N SER A 690 21.88 -7.06 23.00
CA SER A 690 22.71 -7.39 21.83
C SER A 690 22.96 -8.89 21.66
N LYS A 691 22.89 -9.68 22.74
CA LYS A 691 23.01 -11.15 22.69
C LYS A 691 21.63 -11.77 22.44
N MET A 692 21.56 -12.73 21.53
CA MET A 692 20.33 -13.48 21.21
C MET A 692 20.61 -14.97 21.36
N PRO A 693 20.57 -15.51 22.60
CA PRO A 693 20.88 -16.91 22.81
C PRO A 693 19.79 -17.80 22.22
N LYS A 694 20.20 -18.86 21.51
CA LYS A 694 19.34 -19.95 21.04
C LYS A 694 19.65 -21.20 21.85
N TYR A 695 18.62 -21.92 22.23
CA TYR A 695 18.65 -23.18 22.99
C TYR A 695 19.21 -23.04 24.40
N GLN A 696 20.36 -22.39 24.64
CA GLN A 696 21.00 -22.23 25.93
C GLN A 696 21.59 -20.83 26.13
N VAL A 697 21.50 -20.33 27.38
CA VAL A 697 22.22 -19.12 27.78
C VAL A 697 23.61 -19.55 28.29
N ASP A 698 24.67 -19.07 27.66
CA ASP A 698 26.01 -19.23 28.19
C ASP A 698 26.27 -18.17 29.28
N VAL A 699 26.11 -18.59 30.51
CA VAL A 699 26.19 -17.70 31.69
C VAL A 699 27.62 -17.30 31.99
N ALA A 700 28.61 -18.13 31.62
CA ALA A 700 30.02 -17.85 31.85
C ALA A 700 30.47 -16.56 31.14
N ASP A 701 29.94 -16.32 29.92
CA ASP A 701 30.27 -15.17 29.06
C ASP A 701 29.49 -13.89 29.39
N LEU A 702 28.71 -13.87 30.49
CA LEU A 702 27.91 -12.73 30.89
C LEU A 702 28.58 -11.92 31.96
N ASP A 703 28.46 -10.59 31.85
CA ASP A 703 28.84 -9.66 32.89
C ASP A 703 27.82 -9.66 34.04
N TYR A 704 28.20 -9.05 35.19
CA TYR A 704 27.29 -8.85 36.32
C TYR A 704 26.43 -7.60 36.10
N PHE A 705 25.16 -7.67 36.51
CA PHE A 705 24.25 -6.54 36.52
C PHE A 705 24.67 -5.48 37.55
N GLN A 706 24.79 -4.20 37.11
CA GLN A 706 25.33 -3.11 37.96
C GLN A 706 24.45 -1.84 37.93
N GLU A 707 23.26 -1.86 37.30
CA GLU A 707 22.40 -0.68 37.25
C GLU A 707 21.77 -0.37 38.61
N GLN A 708 21.81 0.90 39.00
CA GLN A 708 21.25 1.34 40.29
C GLN A 708 19.80 1.89 40.14
N TRP A 709 19.46 2.43 38.97
CA TRP A 709 18.20 3.08 38.74
C TRP A 709 17.63 2.64 37.38
N LEU A 710 16.34 2.33 37.33
CA LEU A 710 15.60 1.94 36.13
C LEU A 710 14.23 2.63 36.10
N GLU A 711 13.59 2.68 34.94
CA GLU A 711 12.19 3.09 34.80
C GLU A 711 11.27 2.08 35.50
N GLU A 712 11.44 0.80 35.16
CA GLU A 712 10.63 -0.27 35.72
C GLU A 712 11.49 -1.50 36.07
N PRO A 713 12.05 -1.57 37.32
CA PRO A 713 12.71 -2.78 37.78
C PRO A 713 11.68 -3.90 37.97
N ARG A 714 12.11 -5.14 37.81
CA ARG A 714 11.29 -6.32 38.05
C ARG A 714 11.71 -7.01 39.35
N LYS A 715 10.78 -7.82 39.90
CA LYS A 715 11.08 -8.66 41.06
C LYS A 715 12.05 -9.77 40.67
N ILE A 716 12.89 -10.23 41.62
CA ILE A 716 13.84 -11.32 41.44
C ILE A 716 13.18 -12.61 40.95
N SER A 717 11.91 -12.87 41.30
CA SER A 717 11.14 -14.02 40.83
C SER A 717 10.95 -14.08 39.29
N THR A 718 11.25 -12.98 38.56
CA THR A 718 11.23 -12.96 37.09
C THR A 718 12.47 -13.62 36.51
N TYR A 719 13.56 -13.68 37.27
CA TYR A 719 14.89 -14.04 36.81
C TYR A 719 15.42 -15.36 37.40
N LYS A 720 14.62 -16.03 38.25
CA LYS A 720 15.04 -17.24 38.93
C LYS A 720 15.09 -18.46 38.04
N ALA A 721 16.19 -19.21 38.14
CA ALA A 721 16.38 -20.48 37.46
C ALA A 721 15.64 -21.65 38.18
N PRO A 722 15.28 -22.74 37.49
CA PRO A 722 15.37 -22.97 36.03
C PRO A 722 14.56 -21.97 35.25
N LEU A 723 15.13 -21.42 34.18
CA LEU A 723 14.56 -20.27 33.48
C LEU A 723 14.57 -20.52 31.94
N VAL A 724 13.45 -20.35 31.31
CA VAL A 724 13.34 -20.32 29.85
C VAL A 724 13.18 -18.87 29.42
N ILE A 725 14.10 -18.39 28.58
CA ILE A 725 14.14 -17.00 28.10
C ILE A 725 13.82 -16.99 26.61
N THR A 726 12.80 -16.25 26.20
CA THR A 726 12.40 -16.06 24.81
C THR A 726 12.76 -14.66 24.35
N SER A 727 13.40 -14.51 23.20
CA SER A 727 13.68 -13.21 22.60
C SER A 727 12.40 -12.56 22.07
N ALA A 728 12.22 -11.26 22.33
CA ALA A 728 11.19 -10.50 21.67
C ALA A 728 11.52 -10.30 20.18
N LYS A 729 12.81 -10.13 19.82
CA LYS A 729 13.26 -10.02 18.44
C LYS A 729 13.32 -11.42 17.82
N LEU A 730 12.84 -11.53 16.60
CA LEU A 730 12.70 -12.76 15.84
C LEU A 730 13.66 -12.76 14.64
N ASP A 731 13.95 -13.94 14.11
CA ASP A 731 14.71 -14.12 12.86
C ASP A 731 13.91 -14.91 11.81
N SER A 732 14.53 -15.22 10.68
CA SER A 732 13.88 -15.96 9.58
C SER A 732 13.56 -17.42 9.91
N THR A 733 14.06 -17.94 11.03
CA THR A 733 13.70 -19.28 11.53
C THR A 733 12.54 -19.27 12.50
N GLY A 734 12.04 -18.10 12.88
CA GLY A 734 10.86 -17.90 13.72
C GLY A 734 11.15 -17.53 15.16
N ALA A 735 10.32 -18.01 16.09
CA ALA A 735 10.50 -17.84 17.52
C ALA A 735 11.54 -18.81 18.07
N PHE A 736 12.31 -18.38 19.04
CA PHE A 736 13.29 -19.21 19.70
C PHE A 736 13.42 -18.87 21.19
N ALA A 737 13.85 -19.86 21.96
CA ALA A 737 14.05 -19.75 23.38
C ALA A 737 15.40 -20.37 23.79
N ALA A 738 15.90 -19.92 24.94
CA ALA A 738 17.11 -20.43 25.55
C ALA A 738 16.86 -20.80 27.01
N PHE A 739 17.43 -21.90 27.44
CA PHE A 739 17.40 -22.38 28.82
C PHE A 739 18.58 -21.80 29.63
N SER A 740 18.32 -21.41 30.90
CA SER A 740 19.35 -21.02 31.85
C SER A 740 19.26 -21.85 33.12
N HIS A 741 20.42 -22.36 33.58
CA HIS A 741 20.57 -23.06 34.87
C HIS A 741 20.77 -22.11 36.05
N GLU A 742 21.10 -20.84 35.79
CA GLU A 742 21.39 -19.82 36.78
C GLU A 742 20.43 -18.63 36.62
N ASP A 743 20.32 -17.83 37.70
CA ASP A 743 19.57 -16.61 37.72
C ASP A 743 20.20 -15.60 36.76
N VAL A 744 19.42 -15.12 35.76
CA VAL A 744 19.89 -14.17 34.75
C VAL A 744 18.94 -13.00 34.63
N VAL A 745 19.44 -11.79 34.84
CA VAL A 745 18.70 -10.53 34.65
C VAL A 745 18.71 -10.16 33.18
N PHE A 746 17.58 -9.69 32.64
CA PHE A 746 17.40 -9.31 31.22
C PHE A 746 16.45 -8.14 31.08
N THR A 747 16.57 -7.43 29.92
CA THR A 747 15.76 -6.26 29.59
C THR A 747 14.37 -6.65 29.04
N GLU A 748 13.53 -5.64 28.78
CA GLU A 748 12.24 -5.75 28.10
C GLU A 748 12.34 -6.39 26.69
N LYS A 749 13.54 -6.59 26.15
CA LYS A 749 13.78 -7.31 24.86
C LYS A 749 13.67 -8.82 25.02
N TYR A 750 13.47 -9.31 26.22
CA TYR A 750 13.26 -10.72 26.53
C TYR A 750 12.05 -10.93 27.42
N SER A 751 11.50 -12.13 27.31
CA SER A 751 10.46 -12.66 28.20
C SER A 751 10.96 -13.94 28.86
N GLY A 752 10.78 -14.05 30.14
CA GLY A 752 11.22 -15.23 30.95
C GLY A 752 10.06 -15.99 31.56
N ILE A 753 10.21 -17.30 31.60
CA ILE A 753 9.35 -18.24 32.35
C ILE A 753 10.25 -18.91 33.40
N SER A 754 10.03 -18.58 34.64
CA SER A 754 10.75 -19.20 35.77
C SER A 754 9.98 -20.42 36.29
N PHE A 755 10.68 -21.50 36.57
CA PHE A 755 10.13 -22.75 37.05
C PHE A 755 10.62 -23.08 38.48
N PRO A 756 9.84 -23.84 39.25
CA PRO A 756 10.33 -24.47 40.44
C PRO A 756 11.49 -25.45 40.17
N ILE A 757 12.43 -25.63 41.07
CA ILE A 757 13.60 -26.49 40.89
C ILE A 757 13.21 -27.95 40.59
N ASN A 758 12.14 -28.44 41.19
CA ASN A 758 11.60 -29.79 40.98
C ASN A 758 10.90 -29.95 39.58
N GLN A 759 10.70 -28.85 38.84
CA GLN A 759 10.08 -28.87 37.50
C GLN A 759 11.09 -28.62 36.37
N LYS A 760 12.36 -28.94 36.57
CA LYS A 760 13.42 -28.73 35.59
C LYS A 760 13.14 -29.45 34.27
N ASN A 761 12.59 -30.67 34.27
CA ASN A 761 12.21 -31.39 33.04
C ASN A 761 11.07 -30.70 32.30
N LEU A 762 10.11 -30.11 33.04
CA LEU A 762 9.07 -29.29 32.39
C LEU A 762 9.67 -28.04 31.73
N ALA A 763 10.67 -27.40 32.31
CA ALA A 763 11.35 -26.27 31.67
C ALA A 763 12.06 -26.68 30.38
N HIS A 764 12.75 -27.82 30.33
CA HIS A 764 13.34 -28.36 29.09
C HIS A 764 12.30 -28.72 28.04
N TYR A 765 11.20 -29.34 28.44
CA TYR A 765 10.07 -29.64 27.56
C TYR A 765 9.51 -28.37 26.95
N ILE A 766 9.24 -27.32 27.73
CA ILE A 766 8.74 -26.03 27.25
C ILE A 766 9.77 -25.34 26.35
N ASN A 767 11.06 -25.40 26.67
CA ASN A 767 12.11 -24.86 25.80
C ASN A 767 12.12 -25.58 24.43
N GLY A 768 11.97 -26.91 24.41
CA GLY A 768 11.85 -27.68 23.18
C GLY A 768 10.60 -27.29 22.35
N ILE A 769 9.44 -27.15 23.00
CA ILE A 769 8.21 -26.71 22.30
C ILE A 769 8.35 -25.34 21.68
N ILE A 770 8.84 -24.32 22.42
CA ILE A 770 8.99 -22.95 21.90
C ILE A 770 9.98 -22.91 20.72
N ASN A 771 11.00 -23.74 20.73
CA ASN A 771 11.96 -23.86 19.64
C ASN A 771 11.45 -24.69 18.45
N SER A 772 10.22 -25.20 18.46
CA SER A 772 9.62 -25.94 17.34
C SER A 772 9.10 -25.03 16.22
N SER A 773 9.03 -25.57 15.01
CA SER A 773 8.41 -24.90 13.86
C SER A 773 6.91 -24.68 14.09
N LEU A 774 6.22 -25.60 14.80
CA LEU A 774 4.82 -25.42 15.14
C LEU A 774 4.57 -24.23 16.05
N ALA A 775 5.42 -24.00 17.05
CA ALA A 775 5.31 -22.83 17.93
C ALA A 775 5.54 -21.52 17.15
N SER A 776 6.55 -21.48 16.27
CA SER A 776 6.81 -20.34 15.39
C SER A 776 5.62 -20.03 14.47
N TYR A 777 5.08 -21.05 13.81
CA TYR A 777 3.90 -20.96 12.95
C TYR A 777 2.67 -20.43 13.72
N PHE A 778 2.35 -21.04 14.87
CA PHE A 778 1.24 -20.62 15.70
C PHE A 778 1.38 -19.18 16.17
N LEU A 779 2.54 -18.82 16.74
CA LEU A 779 2.81 -17.48 17.24
C LEU A 779 2.82 -16.44 16.12
N PHE A 780 3.30 -16.76 14.93
CA PHE A 780 3.22 -15.85 13.78
C PHE A 780 1.76 -15.54 13.41
N LEU A 781 0.92 -16.55 13.34
CA LEU A 781 -0.48 -16.40 12.93
C LEU A 781 -1.40 -15.84 14.02
N THR A 782 -0.99 -15.82 15.29
CA THR A 782 -1.85 -15.39 16.40
C THR A 782 -1.31 -14.20 17.20
N SER A 783 -0.04 -13.81 17.00
CA SER A 783 0.54 -12.65 17.73
C SER A 783 -0.02 -11.33 17.22
N SER A 784 -0.06 -10.34 18.10
CA SER A 784 -0.60 -9.02 17.84
C SER A 784 0.33 -8.08 17.06
N SER A 785 1.64 -8.35 17.08
CA SER A 785 2.66 -7.46 16.53
C SER A 785 3.43 -8.06 15.36
N TRP A 786 3.85 -9.33 15.46
CA TRP A 786 4.64 -10.01 14.45
C TRP A 786 3.88 -10.11 13.12
N GLY A 787 4.48 -9.60 12.05
CA GLY A 787 3.84 -9.53 10.73
C GLY A 787 2.83 -8.38 10.53
N VAL A 788 2.53 -7.58 11.55
CA VAL A 788 1.65 -6.39 11.47
C VAL A 788 2.46 -5.11 11.60
N GLU A 789 2.97 -4.82 12.79
CA GLU A 789 3.69 -3.57 13.08
C GLU A 789 5.18 -3.81 13.28
N ARG A 790 5.55 -4.56 14.32
CA ARG A 790 6.94 -4.92 14.62
C ARG A 790 7.08 -6.43 14.58
N ASP A 791 8.24 -6.90 14.14
CA ASP A 791 8.54 -8.33 14.15
C ASP A 791 9.06 -8.70 15.54
N GLU A 792 8.18 -8.57 16.53
CA GLU A 792 8.43 -8.77 17.95
C GLU A 792 7.35 -9.67 18.57
N LEU A 793 7.78 -10.53 19.47
CA LEU A 793 6.92 -11.39 20.30
C LEU A 793 6.77 -10.78 21.71
N LYS A 794 5.54 -10.64 22.18
CA LYS A 794 5.23 -10.12 23.51
C LYS A 794 4.94 -11.24 24.49
N PRO A 795 5.14 -11.03 25.82
CA PRO A 795 4.77 -12.03 26.82
C PRO A 795 3.33 -12.51 26.71
N GLN A 796 2.41 -11.64 26.34
CA GLN A 796 0.99 -11.97 26.18
C GLN A 796 0.74 -12.89 24.99
N ASP A 797 1.49 -12.73 23.89
CA ASP A 797 1.40 -13.63 22.72
C ASP A 797 1.91 -15.03 23.10
N LEU A 798 3.04 -15.09 23.85
CA LEU A 798 3.60 -16.36 24.35
C LEU A 798 2.65 -17.04 25.34
N SER A 799 1.97 -16.30 26.22
CA SER A 799 0.97 -16.85 27.17
C SER A 799 -0.18 -17.57 26.48
N ARG A 800 -0.47 -17.23 25.23
CA ARG A 800 -1.55 -17.83 24.43
C ARG A 800 -1.13 -19.07 23.65
N LEU A 801 0.15 -19.48 23.69
CA LEU A 801 0.62 -20.68 23.03
C LEU A 801 -0.03 -21.93 23.67
N PRO A 802 -0.81 -22.73 22.93
CA PRO A 802 -1.34 -23.98 23.44
C PRO A 802 -0.25 -25.02 23.51
N VAL A 803 -0.12 -25.71 24.65
CA VAL A 803 0.91 -26.73 24.90
C VAL A 803 0.28 -27.98 25.48
N PRO A 804 0.53 -29.17 24.91
CA PRO A 804 0.05 -30.41 25.51
C PRO A 804 0.58 -30.61 26.94
N SER A 805 -0.29 -31.00 27.85
CA SER A 805 0.15 -31.37 29.21
C SER A 805 1.00 -32.64 29.17
N PRO A 806 2.11 -32.70 29.94
CA PRO A 806 2.95 -33.92 30.01
C PRO A 806 2.27 -35.02 30.83
N THR A 807 1.34 -35.71 30.25
CA THR A 807 0.59 -36.83 30.85
C THR A 807 1.31 -38.18 30.65
N ALA A 808 0.91 -39.22 31.40
CA ALA A 808 1.58 -40.51 31.38
C ALA A 808 1.50 -41.19 29.99
N ASP A 809 0.42 -41.03 29.26
CA ASP A 809 0.22 -41.54 27.90
C ASP A 809 1.14 -40.88 26.86
N LYS A 810 1.70 -39.70 27.14
CA LYS A 810 2.62 -38.95 26.29
C LYS A 810 4.06 -38.95 26.79
N ALA A 811 4.37 -39.71 27.84
CA ALA A 811 5.65 -39.68 28.52
C ALA A 811 6.86 -39.94 27.62
N ASP A 812 6.73 -40.86 26.65
CA ASP A 812 7.80 -41.20 25.71
C ASP A 812 8.11 -40.08 24.76
N LEU A 813 7.10 -39.39 24.21
CA LEU A 813 7.26 -38.24 23.33
C LEU A 813 7.83 -37.04 24.10
N VAL A 814 7.36 -36.79 25.32
CA VAL A 814 7.89 -35.74 26.20
C VAL A 814 9.36 -35.98 26.48
N SER A 815 9.73 -37.22 26.82
CA SER A 815 11.13 -37.63 27.08
C SER A 815 12.00 -37.46 25.84
N LYS A 816 11.48 -37.84 24.66
CA LYS A 816 12.16 -37.65 23.37
C LYS A 816 12.41 -36.15 23.08
N ILE A 817 11.41 -35.31 23.31
CA ILE A 817 11.55 -33.84 23.11
C ILE A 817 12.61 -33.25 24.05
N VAL A 818 12.60 -33.65 25.33
CA VAL A 818 13.60 -33.23 26.33
C VAL A 818 15.01 -33.68 25.93
N ALA A 819 15.16 -34.90 25.45
CA ALA A 819 16.44 -35.43 24.96
C ALA A 819 16.97 -34.65 23.75
N LEU A 820 16.12 -34.39 22.76
CA LEU A 820 16.47 -33.59 21.58
C LEU A 820 16.80 -32.14 21.90
N GLU A 821 16.06 -31.52 22.83
CA GLU A 821 16.36 -30.21 23.38
C GLU A 821 17.74 -30.18 24.03
N HIS A 822 18.07 -31.23 24.81
CA HIS A 822 19.40 -31.34 25.43
C HIS A 822 20.51 -31.46 24.37
N GLN A 823 20.29 -32.26 23.32
CA GLN A 823 21.25 -32.41 22.20
C GLN A 823 21.45 -31.10 21.46
N LEU A 824 20.38 -30.35 21.16
CA LEU A 824 20.45 -29.03 20.53
C LEU A 824 21.25 -28.02 21.35
N ARG A 825 21.19 -28.09 22.70
CA ARG A 825 21.97 -27.21 23.58
C ARG A 825 23.46 -27.55 23.61
N THR A 826 23.83 -28.81 23.41
CA THR A 826 25.19 -29.32 23.62
C THR A 826 25.93 -29.63 22.31
N SER A 827 25.21 -29.69 21.18
CA SER A 827 25.79 -30.01 19.87
C SER A 827 26.38 -28.79 19.17
N VAL A 828 27.21 -29.07 18.16
CA VAL A 828 27.78 -28.05 17.28
C VAL A 828 26.73 -27.56 16.25
N THR A 829 26.89 -26.33 15.77
CA THR A 829 25.92 -25.67 14.85
C THR A 829 25.65 -26.49 13.58
N ALA A 830 26.61 -27.29 13.11
CA ALA A 830 26.43 -28.14 11.92
C ALA A 830 25.34 -29.21 12.09
N GLU A 831 25.10 -29.68 13.30
CA GLU A 831 24.10 -30.71 13.62
C GLU A 831 22.71 -30.13 13.89
N HIS A 832 22.62 -28.83 14.16
CA HIS A 832 21.36 -28.18 14.57
C HIS A 832 20.23 -28.38 13.55
N LYS A 833 20.50 -28.40 12.27
CA LYS A 833 19.47 -28.59 11.23
C LYS A 833 18.81 -29.95 11.32
N SER A 834 19.59 -31.00 11.49
CA SER A 834 19.09 -32.37 11.63
C SER A 834 18.34 -32.57 12.93
N LEU A 835 18.90 -32.10 14.06
CA LEU A 835 18.27 -32.17 15.37
C LEU A 835 16.96 -31.36 15.43
N LYS A 836 16.93 -30.19 14.80
CA LYS A 836 15.73 -29.37 14.70
C LYS A 836 14.62 -30.10 13.93
N TYR A 837 14.95 -30.75 12.81
CA TYR A 837 13.98 -31.55 12.06
C TYR A 837 13.42 -32.69 12.93
N GLN A 838 14.27 -33.40 13.68
CA GLN A 838 13.83 -34.47 14.59
C GLN A 838 12.95 -33.95 15.74
N LEU A 839 13.27 -32.75 16.27
CA LEU A 839 12.45 -32.07 17.27
C LEU A 839 11.08 -31.72 16.71
N ASP A 840 11.03 -31.17 15.49
CA ASP A 840 9.77 -30.80 14.83
C ASP A 840 8.90 -32.04 14.61
N GLU A 841 9.45 -33.14 14.11
CA GLU A 841 8.70 -34.41 13.95
C GLU A 841 8.14 -34.95 15.29
N ALA A 842 8.94 -34.89 16.36
CA ALA A 842 8.46 -35.31 17.68
C ALA A 842 7.35 -34.37 18.22
N VAL A 843 7.44 -33.09 17.96
CA VAL A 843 6.40 -32.11 18.34
C VAL A 843 5.16 -32.30 17.48
N PHE A 844 5.29 -32.51 16.17
CA PHE A 844 4.15 -32.79 15.27
C PHE A 844 3.38 -34.05 15.72
N GLU A 845 4.10 -35.10 16.07
CA GLU A 845 3.52 -36.34 16.62
C GLU A 845 2.80 -36.06 17.95
N LEU A 846 3.40 -35.30 18.86
CA LEU A 846 2.82 -34.92 20.15
C LEU A 846 1.50 -34.16 20.02
N TYR A 847 1.39 -33.26 19.01
CA TYR A 847 0.17 -32.50 18.72
C TYR A 847 -0.81 -33.27 17.80
N GLY A 848 -0.43 -34.47 17.34
CA GLY A 848 -1.25 -35.28 16.43
C GLY A 848 -1.51 -34.59 15.10
N LEU A 849 -0.45 -34.01 14.48
CA LEU A 849 -0.61 -33.37 13.17
C LEU A 849 -0.70 -34.41 12.05
N GLU A 850 -1.70 -34.24 11.21
CA GLU A 850 -1.82 -34.97 9.97
C GLU A 850 -0.79 -34.52 8.94
N GLN A 851 -0.51 -35.31 7.89
CA GLN A 851 0.49 -35.01 6.88
C GLN A 851 0.24 -33.65 6.19
N ILE A 852 -1.03 -33.34 5.91
CA ILE A 852 -1.42 -32.04 5.31
C ILE A 852 -1.10 -30.88 6.27
N GLU A 853 -1.35 -31.05 7.56
CA GLU A 853 -1.09 -30.04 8.57
C GLU A 853 0.41 -29.79 8.78
N LYS A 854 1.24 -30.86 8.70
CA LYS A 854 2.70 -30.71 8.70
C LYS A 854 3.17 -29.84 7.53
N VAL A 855 2.63 -30.06 6.34
CA VAL A 855 2.93 -29.25 5.14
C VAL A 855 2.62 -27.77 5.37
N LEU A 856 1.47 -27.44 5.99
CA LEU A 856 1.10 -26.06 6.29
C LEU A 856 2.12 -25.40 7.24
N VAL A 857 2.53 -26.12 8.29
CA VAL A 857 3.50 -25.60 9.28
C VAL A 857 4.87 -25.39 8.63
N GLU A 858 5.38 -26.37 7.88
CA GLU A 858 6.69 -26.32 7.24
C GLU A 858 6.76 -25.20 6.20
N ASP A 859 5.79 -25.08 5.30
CA ASP A 859 5.74 -24.04 4.29
C ASP A 859 5.52 -22.65 4.93
N GLY A 860 4.69 -22.58 5.99
CA GLY A 860 4.46 -21.35 6.76
C GLY A 860 5.76 -20.79 7.36
N VAL A 861 6.62 -21.65 7.92
CA VAL A 861 7.91 -21.22 8.48
C VAL A 861 8.92 -20.95 7.36
N ASN A 862 9.10 -21.89 6.45
CA ASN A 862 10.19 -21.83 5.46
C ASN A 862 9.95 -20.80 4.36
N LEU A 863 8.70 -20.46 4.05
CA LEU A 863 8.37 -19.50 2.98
C LEU A 863 7.73 -18.22 3.53
N THR A 864 6.64 -18.33 4.31
CA THR A 864 5.89 -17.13 4.73
C THR A 864 6.65 -16.31 5.78
N ILE A 865 7.15 -16.95 6.85
CA ILE A 865 7.95 -16.26 7.87
C ILE A 865 9.29 -15.81 7.27
N ASN A 866 9.95 -16.65 6.48
CA ASN A 866 11.20 -16.32 5.80
C ASN A 866 11.03 -15.10 4.89
N LEU A 867 9.98 -15.04 4.07
CA LEU A 867 9.69 -13.88 3.21
C LEU A 867 9.48 -12.59 4.03
N ARG A 868 8.80 -12.71 5.17
CA ARG A 868 8.57 -11.56 6.06
C ARG A 868 9.88 -11.03 6.66
N MET A 869 10.79 -11.91 7.02
CA MET A 869 12.02 -11.55 7.74
C MET A 869 13.16 -11.19 6.78
N ASP A 870 13.43 -12.03 5.77
CA ASP A 870 14.57 -11.91 4.85
C ASP A 870 14.28 -11.07 3.60
N ARG A 871 13.00 -10.76 3.34
CA ARG A 871 12.53 -9.85 2.26
C ARG A 871 13.09 -10.26 0.88
N GLU A 872 13.91 -9.38 0.23
CA GLU A 872 14.50 -9.64 -1.08
C GLU A 872 15.47 -10.82 -1.09
N ALA A 873 16.11 -11.10 0.04
CA ALA A 873 17.00 -12.25 0.21
C ALA A 873 16.26 -13.56 0.48
N SER A 874 14.92 -13.52 0.59
CA SER A 874 14.10 -14.68 0.91
C SER A 874 14.15 -15.73 -0.18
N ILE A 875 14.31 -17.00 0.25
CA ILE A 875 14.21 -18.18 -0.63
C ILE A 875 12.84 -18.30 -1.29
N ALA A 876 11.79 -17.74 -0.68
CA ALA A 876 10.42 -17.74 -1.20
C ALA A 876 10.29 -17.01 -2.56
N LEU A 877 11.20 -16.09 -2.87
CA LEU A 877 11.26 -15.35 -4.13
C LEU A 877 12.11 -16.03 -5.20
N SER A 878 12.92 -17.03 -4.85
CA SER A 878 13.73 -17.77 -5.82
C SER A 878 12.87 -18.64 -6.75
N LYS A 879 13.38 -19.00 -7.91
CA LYS A 879 12.69 -19.92 -8.84
C LYS A 879 12.45 -21.28 -8.19
N PRO A 880 11.26 -21.89 -8.37
CA PRO A 880 11.02 -23.24 -7.92
C PRO A 880 11.87 -24.25 -8.72
N THR A 881 12.36 -25.25 -8.04
CA THR A 881 13.01 -26.40 -8.69
C THR A 881 11.96 -27.32 -9.31
N LEU A 882 12.40 -28.18 -10.22
CA LEU A 882 11.51 -29.17 -10.85
C LEU A 882 10.87 -30.11 -9.81
N ASP A 883 11.61 -30.51 -8.79
CA ASP A 883 11.10 -31.38 -7.72
C ASP A 883 10.07 -30.66 -6.86
N GLU A 884 10.26 -29.38 -6.57
CA GLU A 884 9.25 -28.57 -5.86
C GLU A 884 7.96 -28.44 -6.68
N LEU A 885 8.06 -28.25 -8.00
CA LEU A 885 6.89 -28.23 -8.88
C LEU A 885 6.17 -29.59 -8.95
N LYS A 886 6.90 -30.69 -8.95
CA LYS A 886 6.31 -32.04 -8.86
C LYS A 886 5.61 -32.27 -7.52
N LEU A 887 6.22 -31.82 -6.41
CA LEU A 887 5.60 -31.92 -5.08
C LEU A 887 4.32 -31.08 -4.99
N TYR A 888 4.34 -29.86 -5.53
CA TYR A 888 3.14 -29.02 -5.67
C TYR A 888 2.03 -29.78 -6.43
N ALA A 889 2.36 -30.35 -7.60
CA ALA A 889 1.40 -31.06 -8.43
C ALA A 889 0.83 -32.31 -7.73
N LEU A 890 1.67 -33.06 -7.02
CA LEU A 890 1.24 -34.23 -6.23
C LEU A 890 0.28 -33.86 -5.10
N GLN A 891 0.52 -32.73 -4.40
CA GLN A 891 -0.40 -32.25 -3.35
C GLN A 891 -1.77 -31.89 -3.93
N LEU A 892 -1.80 -31.18 -5.05
CA LEU A 892 -3.05 -30.82 -5.73
C LEU A 892 -3.81 -32.06 -6.18
N ILE A 893 -3.14 -33.02 -6.83
CA ILE A 893 -3.73 -34.28 -7.28
C ILE A 893 -4.26 -35.06 -6.07
N GLY A 894 -3.51 -35.15 -4.98
CA GLY A 894 -3.90 -35.86 -3.77
C GLY A 894 -5.20 -35.38 -3.13
N VAL A 895 -5.51 -34.07 -3.31
CA VAL A 895 -6.78 -33.51 -2.81
C VAL A 895 -7.93 -33.71 -3.82
N ILE A 896 -7.67 -33.50 -5.12
CA ILE A 896 -8.73 -33.58 -6.14
C ILE A 896 -9.10 -35.03 -6.46
N GLN A 897 -8.14 -35.96 -6.53
CA GLN A 897 -8.38 -37.35 -6.94
C GLN A 897 -9.41 -38.10 -6.08
N PRO A 898 -9.40 -38.02 -4.74
CA PRO A 898 -10.46 -38.58 -3.90
C PRO A 898 -11.84 -37.98 -4.18
N PHE A 899 -11.92 -36.70 -4.52
CA PHE A 899 -13.18 -36.06 -4.87
C PHE A 899 -13.78 -36.58 -6.18
N LEU A 900 -12.95 -37.11 -7.09
CA LEU A 900 -13.34 -37.70 -8.38
C LEU A 900 -13.69 -39.17 -8.29
N GLN A 901 -13.66 -39.82 -7.11
CA GLN A 901 -13.92 -41.25 -6.96
C GLN A 901 -15.31 -41.69 -7.45
N THR A 902 -16.24 -40.76 -7.60
CA THR A 902 -17.53 -40.98 -8.26
C THR A 902 -17.41 -41.18 -9.78
N LEU A 903 -16.29 -40.73 -10.39
CA LEU A 903 -15.97 -40.83 -11.81
C LEU A 903 -14.91 -41.93 -12.03
N ARG A 904 -15.25 -43.20 -11.73
CA ARG A 904 -14.38 -44.38 -11.63
C ARG A 904 -13.43 -44.66 -12.81
N GLU A 905 -13.55 -43.92 -13.90
CA GLU A 905 -12.81 -44.19 -15.16
C GLU A 905 -11.72 -43.15 -15.46
N ARG A 906 -11.54 -42.10 -14.63
CA ARG A 906 -10.58 -41.03 -14.89
C ARG A 906 -9.63 -40.78 -13.73
N VAL A 907 -8.40 -40.47 -14.09
CA VAL A 907 -7.35 -40.04 -13.15
C VAL A 907 -6.86 -38.64 -13.56
N LEU A 908 -6.48 -37.85 -12.55
CA LEU A 908 -5.85 -36.60 -12.77
C LEU A 908 -4.33 -36.79 -12.88
N VAL A 909 -3.74 -36.27 -13.97
CA VAL A 909 -2.29 -36.29 -14.19
C VAL A 909 -1.79 -34.88 -14.37
N ALA A 910 -0.54 -34.62 -14.05
CA ALA A 910 0.09 -33.32 -14.22
C ALA A 910 1.24 -33.38 -15.23
N ASP A 911 1.40 -32.31 -15.99
CA ASP A 911 2.54 -32.03 -16.85
C ASP A 911 3.17 -30.69 -16.42
N VAL A 912 4.36 -30.77 -15.88
CA VAL A 912 5.16 -29.60 -15.51
C VAL A 912 5.86 -29.07 -16.76
N LEU A 913 5.43 -27.93 -17.27
CA LEU A 913 6.03 -27.31 -18.45
C LEU A 913 7.29 -26.56 -18.03
N GLU A 914 8.46 -27.10 -18.30
CA GLU A 914 9.74 -26.49 -17.98
C GLU A 914 10.11 -25.47 -19.05
N VAL A 915 10.03 -24.17 -18.69
CA VAL A 915 10.35 -23.05 -19.56
C VAL A 915 11.65 -22.39 -19.11
N SER A 916 12.65 -22.34 -19.99
CA SER A 916 13.91 -21.64 -19.69
C SER A 916 13.69 -20.13 -19.65
N LYS A 917 14.30 -19.43 -18.65
CA LYS A 917 14.29 -17.97 -18.51
C LYS A 917 12.90 -17.28 -18.53
N SER A 918 11.86 -17.98 -18.08
CA SER A 918 10.52 -17.39 -18.01
C SER A 918 10.25 -16.76 -16.64
N PRO A 919 9.57 -15.58 -16.56
CA PRO A 919 9.07 -15.01 -15.32
C PRO A 919 7.85 -15.76 -14.77
N LEU A 920 7.16 -16.54 -15.62
CA LEU A 920 6.02 -17.35 -15.25
C LEU A 920 6.36 -18.84 -15.33
N GLN A 921 5.70 -19.61 -14.48
CA GLN A 921 5.70 -21.06 -14.50
C GLN A 921 4.30 -21.56 -14.85
N VAL A 922 4.22 -22.67 -15.60
CA VAL A 922 2.97 -23.30 -16.02
C VAL A 922 2.98 -24.76 -15.61
N VAL A 923 1.89 -25.22 -14.99
CA VAL A 923 1.61 -26.64 -14.75
C VAL A 923 0.24 -26.96 -15.35
N LYS A 924 0.21 -27.96 -16.19
CA LYS A 924 -1.01 -28.46 -16.85
C LYS A 924 -1.52 -29.68 -16.11
N PHE A 925 -2.79 -29.72 -15.77
CA PHE A 925 -3.47 -30.90 -15.23
C PHE A 925 -4.47 -31.44 -16.25
N SER A 926 -4.53 -32.76 -16.46
CA SER A 926 -5.41 -33.39 -17.44
C SER A 926 -6.19 -34.54 -16.82
N PHE A 927 -7.49 -34.61 -17.11
CA PHE A 927 -8.32 -35.74 -16.77
C PHE A 927 -8.23 -36.81 -17.85
N VAL A 928 -7.53 -37.92 -17.58
CA VAL A 928 -7.28 -39.01 -18.54
C VAL A 928 -7.95 -40.29 -18.09
N PRO A 929 -8.26 -41.24 -19.04
CA PRO A 929 -8.78 -42.56 -18.67
C PRO A 929 -7.83 -43.36 -17.73
N ALA A 930 -8.39 -44.09 -16.76
CA ALA A 930 -7.65 -44.71 -15.66
C ALA A 930 -6.69 -45.89 -16.04
N PRO A 931 -6.91 -46.73 -17.06
CA PRO A 931 -5.97 -47.80 -17.32
C PRO A 931 -4.76 -47.36 -18.13
N GLY A 932 -3.54 -47.54 -17.61
CA GLY A 932 -2.29 -47.65 -18.35
C GLY A 932 -1.27 -46.52 -18.21
N ARG A 933 -1.30 -45.64 -17.15
CA ARG A 933 -0.21 -44.70 -16.90
C ARG A 933 0.53 -45.00 -15.60
N GLU A 934 1.82 -45.29 -15.75
CA GLU A 934 2.74 -45.50 -14.61
C GLU A 934 3.18 -44.15 -13.96
N GLN A 935 3.06 -43.02 -14.67
CA GLN A 935 3.56 -41.74 -14.20
C GLN A 935 2.45 -40.68 -14.05
N ILE A 936 2.17 -40.30 -12.79
CA ILE A 936 1.14 -39.30 -12.46
C ILE A 936 1.60 -37.86 -12.75
N VAL A 937 2.90 -37.59 -12.62
CA VAL A 937 3.50 -36.28 -12.92
C VAL A 937 4.63 -36.46 -13.92
N GLN A 938 4.53 -35.81 -15.06
CA GLN A 938 5.53 -35.76 -16.11
C GLN A 938 6.10 -34.36 -16.28
N THR A 939 7.16 -34.21 -17.06
CA THR A 939 7.79 -32.93 -17.36
C THR A 939 7.97 -32.80 -18.86
N THR A 940 7.58 -31.67 -19.42
CA THR A 940 7.73 -31.36 -20.83
C THR A 940 8.60 -30.12 -20.99
N GLN A 941 9.68 -30.22 -21.76
CA GLN A 941 10.53 -29.10 -22.12
C GLN A 941 9.82 -28.18 -23.11
N VAL A 942 9.82 -26.87 -22.86
CA VAL A 942 9.22 -25.86 -23.74
C VAL A 942 10.25 -24.80 -24.04
N GLN A 943 10.51 -24.52 -25.32
CA GLN A 943 11.51 -23.54 -25.71
C GLN A 943 11.09 -22.10 -25.40
N GLU A 944 9.84 -21.76 -25.64
CA GLU A 944 9.31 -20.40 -25.42
C GLU A 944 7.92 -20.42 -24.75
N LEU A 945 7.80 -19.67 -23.66
CA LEU A 945 6.53 -19.50 -22.94
C LEU A 945 5.44 -18.93 -23.85
N LYS A 946 5.77 -17.97 -24.72
CA LYS A 946 4.84 -17.34 -25.66
C LYS A 946 4.09 -18.38 -26.51
N THR A 947 4.76 -19.44 -26.94
CA THR A 947 4.14 -20.53 -27.71
C THR A 947 3.08 -21.27 -26.90
N VAL A 948 3.33 -21.52 -25.61
CA VAL A 948 2.35 -22.14 -24.70
C VAL A 948 1.17 -21.23 -24.48
N LEU A 949 1.41 -19.97 -24.15
CA LEU A 949 0.36 -18.99 -23.90
C LEU A 949 -0.50 -18.75 -25.12
N ASN A 950 0.08 -18.67 -26.33
CA ASN A 950 -0.66 -18.53 -27.57
C ASN A 950 -1.56 -19.75 -27.84
N ARG A 951 -1.05 -20.96 -27.64
CA ARG A 951 -1.83 -22.20 -27.78
C ARG A 951 -3.02 -22.25 -26.80
N ILE A 952 -2.85 -21.79 -25.58
CA ILE A 952 -3.92 -21.68 -24.60
C ILE A 952 -4.91 -20.60 -25.06
N ALA A 953 -4.42 -19.45 -25.52
CA ALA A 953 -5.21 -18.34 -25.96
C ALA A 953 -6.11 -18.65 -27.18
N GLU A 954 -5.62 -19.49 -28.10
CA GLU A 954 -6.40 -19.96 -29.27
C GLU A 954 -7.64 -20.78 -28.88
N GLN A 955 -7.63 -21.40 -27.70
CA GLN A 955 -8.73 -22.22 -27.19
C GLN A 955 -9.76 -21.40 -26.38
N LEU A 956 -9.56 -20.10 -26.22
CA LEU A 956 -10.37 -19.24 -25.36
C LEU A 956 -11.05 -18.13 -26.15
N PRO A 957 -12.22 -17.63 -25.70
CA PRO A 957 -12.80 -16.40 -26.19
C PRO A 957 -11.80 -15.25 -26.05
N GLN A 958 -11.76 -14.34 -27.03
CA GLN A 958 -10.76 -13.26 -27.10
C GLN A 958 -10.63 -12.43 -25.81
N GLN A 959 -11.75 -12.09 -25.17
CA GLN A 959 -11.76 -11.34 -23.91
C GLN A 959 -11.06 -12.07 -22.74
N ILE A 960 -11.07 -13.42 -22.75
CA ILE A 960 -10.39 -14.23 -21.73
C ILE A 960 -8.93 -14.42 -22.14
N ALA A 961 -8.67 -14.63 -23.41
CA ALA A 961 -7.33 -14.80 -23.98
C ALA A 961 -6.43 -13.59 -23.66
N ASP A 962 -6.97 -12.36 -23.73
CA ASP A 962 -6.24 -11.13 -23.43
C ASP A 962 -5.79 -11.07 -21.96
N ARG A 963 -6.47 -11.75 -21.04
CA ARG A 963 -6.13 -11.80 -19.61
C ARG A 963 -5.02 -12.77 -19.26
N ILE A 964 -4.69 -13.72 -20.11
CA ILE A 964 -3.59 -14.69 -19.90
C ILE A 964 -2.25 -13.98 -19.69
N TYR A 965 -2.07 -12.85 -20.34
CA TYR A 965 -0.86 -12.06 -20.27
C TYR A 965 -0.86 -11.01 -19.16
N THR A 966 -2.02 -10.77 -18.51
CA THR A 966 -2.23 -9.67 -17.58
C THR A 966 -2.43 -10.10 -16.12
N ARG A 967 -2.65 -11.38 -15.85
CA ARG A 967 -2.91 -11.87 -14.50
C ARG A 967 -1.81 -12.80 -14.02
N ARG A 968 -1.38 -12.60 -12.78
CA ARG A 968 -0.29 -13.35 -12.14
C ARG A 968 -0.71 -14.68 -11.51
N ASP A 969 -1.99 -14.95 -11.37
CA ASP A 969 -2.52 -16.22 -10.87
C ASP A 969 -3.73 -16.61 -11.69
N LEU A 970 -3.52 -17.48 -12.68
CA LEU A 970 -4.55 -17.91 -13.60
C LEU A 970 -4.78 -19.41 -13.51
N ARG A 971 -6.03 -19.77 -13.34
CA ARG A 971 -6.55 -21.13 -13.59
C ARG A 971 -7.41 -21.10 -14.84
N ILE A 972 -7.00 -21.82 -15.86
CA ILE A 972 -7.66 -21.85 -17.17
C ILE A 972 -8.16 -23.24 -17.44
N TYR A 973 -9.44 -23.35 -17.69
CA TYR A 973 -10.12 -24.60 -17.98
C TYR A 973 -10.37 -24.72 -19.48
N THR A 974 -9.80 -25.74 -20.13
CA THR A 974 -9.96 -26.01 -21.56
C THR A 974 -10.32 -27.48 -21.77
N GLY A 975 -11.59 -27.79 -22.00
CA GLY A 975 -12.04 -29.16 -22.19
C GLY A 975 -11.73 -30.05 -20.98
N GLN A 976 -10.73 -30.95 -21.13
CA GLN A 976 -10.28 -31.87 -20.06
C GLN A 976 -9.03 -31.38 -19.31
N ASP A 977 -8.53 -30.19 -19.66
CA ASP A 977 -7.28 -29.65 -19.14
C ASP A 977 -7.51 -28.45 -18.23
N ILE A 978 -6.68 -28.35 -17.17
CA ILE A 978 -6.59 -27.18 -16.30
C ILE A 978 -5.16 -26.68 -16.37
N TYR A 979 -4.96 -25.44 -16.81
CA TYR A 979 -3.66 -24.79 -16.78
C TYR A 979 -3.59 -23.86 -15.58
N ILE A 980 -2.55 -24.02 -14.76
CA ILE A 980 -2.22 -23.08 -13.67
C ILE A 980 -0.98 -22.32 -14.09
N ILE A 981 -1.10 -21.00 -14.14
CA ILE A 981 -0.05 -20.08 -14.58
C ILE A 981 0.20 -19.09 -13.45
N LYS A 982 1.42 -19.07 -12.90
CA LYS A 982 1.81 -18.20 -11.78
C LYS A 982 3.25 -17.70 -11.95
N PRO A 983 3.66 -16.62 -11.25
CA PRO A 983 5.06 -16.20 -11.21
C PRO A 983 5.99 -17.35 -10.82
N ALA A 984 7.17 -17.40 -11.42
CA ALA A 984 8.17 -18.42 -11.19
C ALA A 984 8.91 -18.19 -9.85
N GLN A 985 8.15 -18.14 -8.75
CA GLN A 985 8.65 -17.94 -7.38
C GLN A 985 8.14 -19.06 -6.47
N LYS A 986 9.00 -19.61 -5.60
CA LYS A 986 8.66 -20.75 -4.72
C LYS A 986 7.40 -20.56 -3.89
N ARG A 987 7.13 -19.33 -3.41
CA ARG A 987 5.91 -19.05 -2.62
C ARG A 987 4.61 -19.39 -3.33
N TYR A 988 4.58 -19.36 -4.66
CA TYR A 988 3.38 -19.69 -5.44
C TYR A 988 3.30 -21.18 -5.83
N TRP A 989 4.41 -21.92 -5.68
CA TRP A 989 4.55 -23.31 -6.10
C TRP A 989 4.95 -24.23 -4.93
N SER A 990 4.61 -23.83 -3.71
CA SER A 990 4.81 -24.63 -2.52
C SER A 990 3.77 -25.77 -2.44
N ARG A 991 4.02 -26.73 -1.55
CA ARG A 991 3.06 -27.80 -1.28
C ARG A 991 1.73 -27.27 -0.75
N SER A 992 1.77 -26.31 0.17
CA SER A 992 0.59 -25.64 0.70
C SER A 992 -0.16 -24.85 -0.37
N ALA A 993 0.53 -24.24 -1.35
CA ALA A 993 -0.09 -23.60 -2.51
C ALA A 993 -0.85 -24.62 -3.36
N GLY A 994 -0.31 -25.84 -3.55
CA GLY A 994 -1.00 -26.94 -4.24
C GLY A 994 -2.30 -27.36 -3.55
N LEU A 995 -2.31 -27.40 -2.22
CA LEU A 995 -3.52 -27.67 -1.42
C LEU A 995 -4.58 -26.58 -1.62
N ASN A 996 -4.16 -25.31 -1.56
CA ASN A 996 -5.06 -24.16 -1.71
C ASN A 996 -5.66 -24.10 -3.13
N ASP A 997 -4.85 -24.35 -4.17
CA ASP A 997 -5.35 -24.39 -5.55
C ASP A 997 -6.36 -25.52 -5.76
N ALA A 998 -6.15 -26.68 -5.15
CA ALA A 998 -7.11 -27.78 -5.20
C ALA A 998 -8.46 -27.38 -4.57
N ASP A 999 -8.45 -26.71 -3.41
CA ASP A 999 -9.65 -26.21 -2.75
C ASP A 999 -10.40 -25.19 -3.60
N LEU A 1000 -9.67 -24.31 -4.29
CA LEU A 1000 -10.25 -23.32 -5.20
C LEU A 1000 -10.89 -23.99 -6.42
N ILE A 1001 -10.22 -24.97 -7.05
CA ILE A 1001 -10.75 -25.74 -8.19
C ILE A 1001 -12.04 -26.45 -7.79
N ILE A 1002 -12.06 -27.13 -6.65
CA ILE A 1002 -13.26 -27.80 -6.14
C ILE A 1002 -14.38 -26.81 -5.87
N SER A 1003 -14.07 -25.67 -5.25
CA SER A 1003 -15.05 -24.62 -4.95
C SER A 1003 -15.65 -23.99 -6.22
N GLU A 1004 -14.83 -23.73 -7.24
CA GLU A 1004 -15.27 -23.22 -8.54
C GLU A 1004 -16.19 -24.22 -9.24
N HIS A 1005 -15.83 -25.49 -9.25
CA HIS A 1005 -16.66 -26.58 -9.82
C HIS A 1005 -18.02 -26.69 -9.13
N LEU A 1006 -18.07 -26.65 -7.81
CA LEU A 1006 -19.31 -26.71 -7.03
C LEU A 1006 -20.23 -25.50 -7.28
N ARG A 1007 -19.65 -24.32 -7.51
CA ARG A 1007 -20.44 -23.10 -7.85
C ARG A 1007 -21.09 -23.20 -9.22
N VAL A 1008 -20.35 -23.68 -10.22
CA VAL A 1008 -20.88 -23.86 -11.59
C VAL A 1008 -22.03 -24.84 -11.59
N ASN A 1009 -21.90 -25.97 -10.89
CA ASN A 1009 -22.95 -26.98 -10.80
C ASN A 1009 -24.20 -26.47 -10.07
N ARG A 1010 -24.06 -25.66 -9.00
CA ARG A 1010 -25.22 -25.04 -8.33
C ARG A 1010 -25.95 -24.04 -9.22
N ALA A 1011 -25.23 -23.23 -10.00
CA ALA A 1011 -25.82 -22.29 -10.94
C ALA A 1011 -26.53 -22.98 -12.13
N ALA A 1012 -26.14 -24.22 -12.44
CA ALA A 1012 -26.79 -25.02 -13.48
C ALA A 1012 -28.06 -25.76 -13.00
N ILE A 1013 -28.27 -25.88 -11.68
CA ILE A 1013 -29.40 -26.55 -11.04
C ILE A 1013 -30.48 -25.56 -10.53
N GLY A 1014 -30.17 -24.27 -10.36
CA GLY A 1014 -31.09 -23.19 -9.98
C GLY A 1014 -31.41 -22.28 -11.11
#